data_886bcf8711e73cbd3c6bafeed9440e95
#
_entry.id   886bcf8711e73cbd3c6bafeed9440e95
#
_cell.length_a   1.000
_cell.length_b   1.000
_cell.length_c   1.000
_cell.angle_alpha   90.00
_cell.angle_beta   90.00
_cell.angle_gamma   90.00
#
_symmetry.space_group_name_H-M   'P 1'
#
loop_
_entity.id
_entity.type
_entity.pdbx_description
1 polymer ?
#
loop_
_entity_poly.entity_id
_entity_poly.type
_entity_poly.pdbx_seq_one_letter_code
_entity_poly.pdbx_strand_id
1 'polypeptide(L)'
;MGKSLVIVESPAKAKTINKYLGSQYVVKSSIGHIRDLPTSGSSSSKEPAAKGRKSASEAPALSPKEKARRQLVSRMGVDPEHGWKAKYEILPGKEKVIDELRRLAKDADTVYLATDLDREGEAIAWHLREAIGGDESRYKRVVFNEITKKAIQEAFSQPGELDINRVNAQQARRFLDRVVGYMVSPLLWQKIARGLSAGRVQSVAVKLVVEREREIRAFVPEEYWEVHADLGTAKGANVRFEVTREKGEAFKPLNEAQAMAALEKLKASAYSVAKREDRPTSSRPSAPFITSTLQQAASNRLGFGVKKTMMMAQRLYEAGYITYMRTDSTNLSADAIGMVRGFIEDEFGQKYLPGKANVYSSKEGAQEAHEAIRPSDVNLKPTQLSGMERDAERLYDLIWRQFVACQMTPAEYLSTSVSVTAGDFELRAKGRILKFDGYTRVLPQQSKPGEDDVLPEMKEGENLKLIKLDPSQHFTKPPARYSEASLVKELEKRGIGRPSTYAAIISTIQERGYVTTHNRRFYAEKMGDIVTDRLNESFANLMDYGFTAGMEEHLDDVAQGERDWKHLLDEFXGDFKKKLEVAEVSEKGMRANQPTLTNIPCRECGRPMMIRTASTGVFLGCSGYSLPPKERCKATVNLIPGDEIAADDEGESESRVLRGKHRCPICSTAMDAYLLDEKHKLHICGNNPDCPGYEIEEGQYRIKGYEGPSLECDKCGSEMQLKTGRFGKFFGCTNPTCKNTRKLLKNGEAAPPKMDAIRMPELKCEKVDDIYVLRDGASGMFLAASQFPKNRETRAPLVSEIIPHKAELDPKYHYLCDAPQKDPDGRPAVIRFSRKTKEQYVQSEVDGKPTGWRAFYDGGKWKVEDKR
;
A
#
# COMPACT_ATOMS: atom_id res chain seq x y z
N MET A 1 -40.78 -30.65 1.03
CA MET A 1 -39.62 -30.26 0.22
C MET A 1 -38.72 -29.35 1.02
N GLY A 2 -37.45 -29.68 1.09
CA GLY A 2 -36.45 -28.85 1.76
C GLY A 2 -36.16 -27.59 0.96
N LYS A 3 -35.82 -26.52 1.68
CA LYS A 3 -35.39 -25.30 1.03
C LYS A 3 -33.95 -25.47 0.53
N SER A 4 -33.56 -24.72 -0.48
CA SER A 4 -32.19 -24.68 -0.95
C SER A 4 -31.39 -23.68 -0.11
N LEU A 5 -30.17 -24.06 0.20
CA LEU A 5 -29.25 -23.18 0.95
C LEU A 5 -28.32 -22.48 -0.03
N VAL A 6 -28.16 -21.17 0.12
CA VAL A 6 -27.23 -20.35 -0.68
C VAL A 6 -26.20 -19.76 0.26
N ILE A 7 -24.92 -19.99 -0.02
CA ILE A 7 -23.83 -19.50 0.82
C ILE A 7 -23.00 -18.50 0.02
N VAL A 8 -22.83 -17.31 0.60
CA VAL A 8 -21.97 -16.26 0.04
C VAL A 8 -20.94 -15.85 1.11
N GLU A 9 -19.93 -15.04 0.73
CA GLU A 9 -18.85 -14.74 1.64
C GLU A 9 -19.09 -13.55 2.58
N SER A 10 -20.08 -12.71 2.29
CA SER A 10 -20.30 -11.54 3.13
C SER A 10 -21.77 -11.34 3.48
N PRO A 11 -22.08 -10.76 4.66
CA PRO A 11 -23.47 -10.43 5.01
C PRO A 11 -24.09 -9.42 4.06
N ALA A 12 -23.32 -8.43 3.57
CA ALA A 12 -23.85 -7.43 2.65
C ALA A 12 -24.29 -8.08 1.33
N LYS A 13 -23.48 -9.01 0.81
CA LYS A 13 -23.82 -9.74 -0.41
C LYS A 13 -25.06 -10.62 -0.20
N ALA A 14 -25.13 -11.27 0.98
CA ALA A 14 -26.30 -12.09 1.30
C ALA A 14 -27.57 -11.27 1.32
N LYS A 15 -27.52 -10.09 1.91
CA LYS A 15 -28.69 -9.19 1.99
C LYS A 15 -29.15 -8.79 0.59
N THR A 16 -28.22 -8.42 -0.28
CA THR A 16 -28.57 -7.99 -1.65
C THR A 16 -29.15 -9.14 -2.45
N ILE A 17 -28.55 -10.32 -2.39
CA ILE A 17 -29.03 -11.49 -3.15
C ILE A 17 -30.40 -11.94 -2.65
N ASN A 18 -30.61 -11.88 -1.33
CA ASN A 18 -31.87 -12.32 -0.74
C ASN A 18 -33.07 -11.53 -1.29
N LYS A 19 -32.85 -10.28 -1.70
CA LYS A 19 -33.91 -9.48 -2.32
C LYS A 19 -34.44 -10.10 -3.62
N TYR A 20 -33.63 -10.88 -4.32
CA TYR A 20 -33.90 -11.35 -5.67
C TYR A 20 -34.27 -12.83 -5.73
N LEU A 21 -34.08 -13.56 -4.63
CA LEU A 21 -34.45 -14.98 -4.57
C LEU A 21 -35.72 -15.16 -3.77
N GLY A 22 -36.49 -16.19 -4.13
CA GLY A 22 -37.76 -16.46 -3.48
C GLY A 22 -37.62 -17.17 -2.15
N SER A 23 -38.77 -17.47 -1.55
CA SER A 23 -38.83 -18.10 -0.23
C SER A 23 -38.31 -19.54 -0.20
N GLN A 24 -38.07 -20.13 -1.37
CA GLN A 24 -37.47 -21.46 -1.47
C GLN A 24 -35.97 -21.49 -1.15
N TYR A 25 -35.37 -20.32 -1.00
CA TYR A 25 -33.94 -20.19 -0.74
C TYR A 25 -33.74 -19.62 0.64
N VAL A 26 -32.73 -20.18 1.34
CA VAL A 26 -32.21 -19.61 2.57
C VAL A 26 -30.79 -19.09 2.24
N VAL A 27 -30.57 -17.78 2.33
CA VAL A 27 -29.28 -17.16 1.97
C VAL A 27 -28.53 -16.84 3.24
N LYS A 28 -27.31 -17.36 3.35
CA LYS A 28 -26.44 -17.18 4.51
C LYS A 28 -25.02 -16.78 4.09
N SER A 29 -24.32 -16.12 5.02
CA SER A 29 -22.95 -15.71 4.80
C SER A 29 -22.00 -16.58 5.61
N SER A 30 -20.86 -16.91 5.01
CA SER A 30 -19.76 -17.55 5.71
C SER A 30 -18.93 -16.52 6.53
N ILE A 31 -19.20 -15.23 6.33
CA ILE A 31 -18.47 -14.13 6.94
C ILE A 31 -16.97 -14.28 6.63
N GLY A 32 -16.66 -14.30 5.34
CA GLY A 32 -15.31 -14.44 4.83
C GLY A 32 -14.82 -15.87 4.72
N HIS A 33 -13.51 -16.04 4.77
CA HIS A 33 -12.88 -17.38 4.75
C HIS A 33 -13.20 -18.14 6.02
N ILE A 34 -13.32 -19.45 5.89
CA ILE A 34 -13.65 -20.30 7.02
C ILE A 34 -12.53 -21.23 7.42
N ARG A 35 -11.59 -21.52 6.52
CA ARG A 35 -10.44 -22.37 6.88
C ARG A 35 -9.22 -21.97 6.03
N ASP A 36 -8.05 -22.27 6.55
CA ASP A 36 -6.79 -21.94 5.91
C ASP A 36 -5.70 -22.86 6.47
N LEU A 37 -4.51 -22.74 5.90
CA LEU A 37 -3.32 -23.36 6.46
C LEU A 37 -3.05 -22.79 7.84
N PRO A 38 -2.34 -23.50 8.72
CA PRO A 38 -2.07 -23.01 10.08
C PRO A 38 -1.39 -21.65 10.07
N THR A 39 -1.73 -20.79 11.04
CA THR A 39 -1.04 -19.50 11.18
C THR A 39 0.20 -19.71 12.05
N SER A 40 1.29 -18.99 11.73
CA SER A 40 2.49 -19.04 12.54
C SER A 40 2.17 -18.51 13.95
N GLY A 41 2.57 -19.25 14.95
CA GLY A 41 2.25 -18.86 16.31
C GLY A 41 0.94 -19.42 16.83
N SER A 42 0.14 -20.08 16.01
CA SER A 42 -0.99 -20.82 16.53
C SER A 42 -0.49 -22.15 17.05
N SER A 43 0.11 -22.10 18.19
CA SER A 43 0.35 -23.30 18.98
C SER A 43 -0.94 -23.96 19.40
N SER A 44 -2.04 -23.39 18.95
CA SER A 44 -3.37 -23.85 19.31
C SER A 44 -3.74 -25.14 18.59
N SER A 45 -3.00 -25.57 17.62
CA SER A 45 -3.12 -26.93 17.14
C SER A 45 -2.32 -27.85 18.06
N LYS A 46 -2.29 -27.56 19.33
CA LYS A 46 -2.03 -28.57 20.31
C LYS A 46 -3.18 -29.54 20.18
N GLU A 47 -3.04 -30.47 19.26
CA GLU A 47 -3.71 -31.73 19.44
C GLU A 47 -3.50 -32.03 20.93
N PRO A 48 -4.59 -32.23 21.65
CA PRO A 48 -4.39 -32.62 23.03
C PRO A 48 -3.43 -33.79 22.95
N ALA A 49 -2.28 -33.61 23.52
CA ALA A 49 -1.34 -34.69 23.67
C ALA A 49 -2.19 -35.83 24.18
N ALA A 50 -2.30 -36.86 23.39
CA ALA A 50 -3.03 -38.03 23.82
C ALA A 50 -2.45 -38.37 25.18
N LYS A 51 -3.20 -38.01 26.20
CA LYS A 51 -2.82 -38.37 27.56
C LYS A 51 -2.77 -39.88 27.60
N GLY A 52 -1.66 -40.36 27.85
CA GLY A 52 -1.52 -41.70 28.13
C GLY A 52 -1.17 -42.52 26.94
N ARG A 53 -0.22 -42.96 26.94
CA ARG A 53 0.59 -43.97 26.37
C ARG A 53 1.82 -43.32 25.84
N LYS A 54 2.65 -43.12 26.72
CA LYS A 54 4.01 -43.48 26.52
C LYS A 54 4.01 -44.89 25.96
N SER A 55 3.63 -45.07 24.72
CA SER A 55 4.15 -46.18 23.98
C SER A 55 5.61 -45.82 23.86
N ALA A 56 6.20 -45.92 24.96
CA ALA A 56 7.60 -45.70 25.08
C ALA A 56 8.24 -46.47 23.97
N SER A 57 8.98 -45.84 23.18
CA SER A 57 10.25 -46.42 22.98
C SER A 57 10.47 -47.38 21.84
N GLU A 58 9.56 -47.57 20.93
CA GLU A 58 9.89 -48.41 19.81
C GLU A 58 10.07 -47.61 18.47
N ALA A 59 9.75 -46.32 18.51
CA ALA A 59 10.07 -45.47 17.38
C ALA A 59 11.52 -45.00 17.52
N PRO A 60 12.35 -45.17 16.50
CA PRO A 60 13.72 -44.64 16.59
C PRO A 60 13.66 -43.14 16.74
N ALA A 61 14.50 -42.61 17.60
CA ALA A 61 14.61 -41.17 17.78
C ALA A 61 14.92 -40.51 16.47
N LEU A 62 14.12 -39.52 16.10
CA LEU A 62 14.36 -38.79 14.87
C LEU A 62 15.66 -37.99 14.98
N SER A 63 16.40 -37.92 13.87
CA SER A 63 17.56 -37.06 13.84
C SER A 63 17.14 -35.59 14.05
N PRO A 64 18.02 -34.75 14.57
CA PRO A 64 17.66 -33.32 14.71
C PRO A 64 17.20 -32.69 13.41
N LYS A 65 17.78 -33.09 12.29
CA LYS A 65 17.39 -32.60 10.97
C LYS A 65 15.97 -33.04 10.62
N GLU A 66 15.62 -34.28 10.83
CA GLU A 66 14.28 -34.80 10.55
C GLU A 66 13.24 -34.17 11.47
N LYS A 67 13.59 -33.99 12.74
CA LYS A 67 12.71 -33.36 13.71
C LYS A 67 12.41 -31.90 13.31
N ALA A 68 13.45 -31.14 12.90
CA ALA A 68 13.29 -29.79 12.43
C ALA A 68 12.40 -29.73 11.19
N ARG A 69 12.59 -30.66 10.26
CA ARG A 69 11.77 -30.76 9.05
C ARG A 69 10.29 -30.97 9.42
N ARG A 70 10.02 -31.89 10.31
CA ARG A 70 8.63 -32.16 10.73
C ARG A 70 7.99 -30.97 11.41
N GLN A 71 8.76 -30.24 12.23
CA GLN A 71 8.26 -29.03 12.86
C GLN A 71 7.93 -27.95 11.83
N LEU A 72 8.80 -27.79 10.83
CA LEU A 72 8.57 -26.82 9.78
C LEU A 72 7.32 -27.17 8.96
N VAL A 73 7.17 -28.44 8.59
CA VAL A 73 5.99 -28.91 7.84
C VAL A 73 4.73 -28.66 8.65
N SER A 74 4.77 -28.93 9.96
CA SER A 74 3.61 -28.69 10.82
C SER A 74 3.22 -27.20 10.86
N ARG A 75 4.21 -26.33 10.91
CA ARG A 75 3.93 -24.86 10.90
C ARG A 75 3.45 -24.38 9.57
N MET A 76 4.03 -24.87 8.47
CA MET A 76 3.61 -24.49 7.12
C MET A 76 2.21 -25.01 6.79
N GLY A 77 1.88 -26.19 7.33
CA GLY A 77 0.62 -26.85 7.00
C GLY A 77 0.64 -27.54 5.64
N VAL A 78 1.80 -27.64 5.00
CA VAL A 78 1.91 -28.33 3.71
C VAL A 78 3.26 -29.04 3.65
N ASP A 79 3.26 -30.25 3.05
CA ASP A 79 4.45 -31.11 2.97
C ASP A 79 4.93 -31.24 1.52
N PRO A 80 5.92 -30.42 1.14
CA PRO A 80 6.41 -30.48 -0.25
C PRO A 80 7.03 -31.81 -0.66
N GLU A 81 7.54 -32.56 0.30
CA GLU A 81 8.24 -33.82 0.02
C GLU A 81 7.31 -35.04 0.00
N HIS A 82 6.05 -34.86 0.37
CA HIS A 82 5.07 -35.94 0.40
C HIS A 82 3.79 -35.56 -0.32
N GLY A 83 3.92 -35.19 -1.59
CA GLY A 83 2.80 -34.92 -2.47
C GLY A 83 2.05 -33.64 -2.17
N TRP A 84 2.68 -32.69 -1.50
CA TRP A 84 2.09 -31.39 -1.16
C TRP A 84 0.80 -31.55 -0.34
N LYS A 85 0.81 -32.55 0.53
CA LYS A 85 -0.29 -32.80 1.43
C LYS A 85 -0.51 -31.60 2.33
N ALA A 86 -1.73 -31.09 2.37
CA ALA A 86 -2.05 -29.90 3.12
C ALA A 86 -2.94 -30.19 4.31
N LYS A 87 -2.69 -29.51 5.42
CA LYS A 87 -3.51 -29.60 6.62
C LYS A 87 -4.23 -28.28 6.81
N TYR A 88 -5.48 -28.25 6.39
CA TYR A 88 -6.31 -27.07 6.58
C TYR A 88 -6.98 -27.08 7.93
N GLU A 89 -7.09 -25.92 8.54
CA GLU A 89 -7.72 -25.75 9.86
C GLU A 89 -8.87 -24.74 9.74
N ILE A 90 -9.95 -25.00 10.47
CA ILE A 90 -11.03 -24.02 10.56
C ILE A 90 -10.50 -22.80 11.32
N LEU A 91 -10.72 -21.61 10.77
CA LEU A 91 -10.19 -20.39 11.35
C LEU A 91 -10.82 -20.13 12.73
N PRO A 92 -10.05 -19.55 13.67
CA PRO A 92 -10.61 -19.23 15.00
C PRO A 92 -11.85 -18.34 14.85
N GLY A 93 -12.88 -18.68 15.62
CA GLY A 93 -14.14 -17.94 15.60
C GLY A 93 -15.11 -18.36 14.51
N LYS A 94 -14.73 -19.29 13.64
CA LYS A 94 -15.59 -19.73 12.55
C LYS A 94 -16.33 -21.04 12.85
N GLU A 95 -16.07 -21.64 13.98
CA GLU A 95 -16.71 -22.92 14.35
C GLU A 95 -18.24 -22.81 14.38
N LYS A 96 -18.75 -21.72 14.97
CA LYS A 96 -20.20 -21.50 15.07
C LYS A 96 -20.83 -21.29 13.70
N VAL A 97 -20.12 -20.56 12.84
CA VAL A 97 -20.61 -20.31 11.46
C VAL A 97 -20.73 -21.65 10.72
N ILE A 98 -19.69 -22.47 10.80
CA ILE A 98 -19.69 -23.78 10.13
C ILE A 98 -20.77 -24.69 10.70
N ASP A 99 -20.96 -24.71 12.00
CA ASP A 99 -22.01 -25.52 12.63
C ASP A 99 -23.39 -25.12 12.14
N GLU A 100 -23.63 -23.80 12.05
CA GLU A 100 -24.93 -23.32 11.55
C GLU A 100 -25.11 -23.72 10.08
N LEU A 101 -24.06 -23.58 9.27
CA LEU A 101 -24.15 -23.95 7.86
C LEU A 101 -24.38 -25.45 7.69
N ARG A 102 -23.73 -26.28 8.50
CA ARG A 102 -23.95 -27.74 8.48
C ARG A 102 -25.42 -28.07 8.81
N ARG A 103 -25.94 -27.43 9.83
CA ARG A 103 -27.32 -27.65 10.24
C ARG A 103 -28.29 -27.30 9.11
N LEU A 104 -28.08 -26.15 8.48
CA LEU A 104 -28.95 -25.71 7.38
C LEU A 104 -28.78 -26.59 6.13
N ALA A 105 -27.54 -27.04 5.87
CA ALA A 105 -27.25 -27.89 4.71
C ALA A 105 -27.92 -29.26 4.87
N LYS A 106 -28.05 -29.75 6.10
CA LYS A 106 -28.67 -31.05 6.38
C LYS A 106 -30.11 -31.09 5.91
N ASP A 107 -30.83 -29.97 6.09
CA ASP A 107 -32.22 -29.84 5.71
C ASP A 107 -32.44 -29.38 4.27
N ALA A 108 -31.40 -29.05 3.54
CA ALA A 108 -31.47 -28.48 2.21
C ALA A 108 -31.40 -29.58 1.13
N ASP A 109 -32.16 -29.41 0.08
CA ASP A 109 -32.08 -30.32 -1.08
C ASP A 109 -30.80 -30.05 -1.88
N THR A 110 -30.46 -28.77 -2.04
CA THR A 110 -29.32 -28.33 -2.78
C THR A 110 -28.59 -27.23 -2.01
N VAL A 111 -27.25 -27.24 -2.06
CA VAL A 111 -26.42 -26.18 -1.47
C VAL A 111 -25.75 -25.45 -2.62
N TYR A 112 -26.12 -24.18 -2.78
CA TYR A 112 -25.54 -23.32 -3.81
C TYR A 112 -24.37 -22.54 -3.22
N LEU A 113 -23.20 -22.69 -3.85
CA LEU A 113 -22.01 -21.96 -3.46
C LEU A 113 -21.88 -20.75 -4.39
N ALA A 114 -22.29 -19.58 -3.89
CA ALA A 114 -22.42 -18.37 -4.69
C ALA A 114 -21.36 -17.33 -4.32
N THR A 115 -20.17 -17.79 -4.00
CA THR A 115 -19.04 -16.92 -3.72
C THR A 115 -18.53 -16.26 -5.01
N ASP A 116 -17.65 -15.27 -4.87
CA ASP A 116 -17.16 -14.47 -5.99
C ASP A 116 -16.62 -15.34 -7.12
N LEU A 117 -16.63 -14.80 -8.30
CA LEU A 117 -16.31 -15.57 -9.51
C LEU A 117 -14.83 -15.78 -9.76
N ASP A 118 -13.92 -15.12 -9.00
CA ASP A 118 -12.49 -15.29 -9.21
C ASP A 118 -11.96 -16.58 -8.54
N ARG A 119 -10.64 -16.84 -8.71
CA ARG A 119 -10.02 -18.05 -8.15
C ARG A 119 -10.16 -18.12 -6.65
N GLU A 120 -10.07 -16.97 -5.97
CA GLU A 120 -10.22 -16.92 -4.53
C GLU A 120 -11.65 -17.32 -4.13
N GLY A 121 -12.64 -16.80 -4.84
CA GLY A 121 -14.04 -17.19 -4.61
C GLY A 121 -14.28 -18.67 -4.86
N GLU A 122 -13.64 -19.22 -5.86
CA GLU A 122 -13.72 -20.66 -6.16
C GLU A 122 -13.12 -21.46 -5.00
N ALA A 123 -11.98 -21.02 -4.48
CA ALA A 123 -11.33 -21.69 -3.35
C ALA A 123 -12.20 -21.62 -2.09
N ILE A 124 -12.83 -20.45 -1.83
CA ILE A 124 -13.75 -20.32 -0.70
C ILE A 124 -14.91 -21.32 -0.85
N ALA A 125 -15.47 -21.44 -2.06
CA ALA A 125 -16.55 -22.40 -2.32
C ALA A 125 -16.10 -23.82 -2.02
N TRP A 126 -14.90 -24.19 -2.45
CA TRP A 126 -14.33 -25.50 -2.20
C TRP A 126 -14.12 -25.74 -0.70
N HIS A 127 -13.57 -24.76 0.02
CA HIS A 127 -13.39 -24.88 1.47
C HIS A 127 -14.73 -25.05 2.19
N LEU A 128 -15.78 -24.36 1.72
CA LEU A 128 -17.11 -24.49 2.30
C LEU A 128 -17.65 -25.92 2.10
N ARG A 129 -17.51 -26.42 0.87
CA ARG A 129 -17.96 -27.80 0.60
C ARG A 129 -17.25 -28.82 1.47
N GLU A 130 -15.91 -28.69 1.58
CA GLU A 130 -15.11 -29.62 2.37
C GLU A 130 -15.44 -29.52 3.86
N ALA A 131 -15.64 -28.31 4.37
CA ALA A 131 -15.91 -28.10 5.79
C ALA A 131 -17.31 -28.52 6.19
N ILE A 132 -18.30 -28.24 5.32
CA ILE A 132 -19.69 -28.60 5.61
C ILE A 132 -19.90 -30.09 5.42
N GLY A 133 -19.37 -30.66 4.37
CA GLY A 133 -19.40 -32.09 4.12
C GLY A 133 -20.71 -32.59 3.54
N GLY A 134 -20.92 -33.91 3.63
CA GLY A 134 -22.07 -34.57 3.08
C GLY A 134 -21.86 -34.98 1.65
N ASP A 135 -22.96 -35.31 0.96
CA ASP A 135 -22.93 -35.76 -0.42
C ASP A 135 -22.53 -34.61 -1.34
N GLU A 136 -21.41 -34.76 -2.05
CA GLU A 136 -20.90 -33.71 -2.93
C GLU A 136 -21.84 -33.40 -4.10
N SER A 137 -22.71 -34.34 -4.48
CA SER A 137 -23.64 -34.10 -5.58
C SER A 137 -24.72 -33.06 -5.27
N ARG A 138 -24.90 -32.74 -3.97
CA ARG A 138 -25.85 -31.72 -3.56
C ARG A 138 -25.32 -30.29 -3.75
N TYR A 139 -24.02 -30.11 -3.97
CA TYR A 139 -23.39 -28.81 -4.08
C TYR A 139 -23.37 -28.35 -5.53
N LYS A 140 -23.78 -27.09 -5.75
CA LYS A 140 -23.75 -26.47 -7.07
C LYS A 140 -23.03 -25.14 -6.98
N ARG A 141 -22.30 -24.79 -8.01
CA ARG A 141 -21.58 -23.51 -8.07
C ARG A 141 -22.37 -22.51 -8.90
N VAL A 142 -22.60 -21.32 -8.35
CA VAL A 142 -23.28 -20.24 -9.03
C VAL A 142 -22.37 -19.03 -9.09
N VAL A 143 -22.14 -18.50 -10.27
CA VAL A 143 -21.29 -17.32 -10.47
C VAL A 143 -22.07 -16.27 -11.24
N PHE A 144 -21.75 -15.00 -10.96
CA PHE A 144 -22.39 -13.86 -11.61
C PHE A 144 -21.42 -12.68 -11.56
N ASN A 145 -21.55 -11.81 -12.55
CA ASN A 145 -20.66 -10.67 -12.70
C ASN A 145 -21.20 -9.42 -12.01
N GLU A 146 -22.48 -9.41 -11.68
CA GLU A 146 -23.13 -8.30 -10.99
C GLU A 146 -24.28 -8.83 -10.15
N ILE A 147 -24.65 -8.07 -9.13
CA ILE A 147 -25.70 -8.50 -8.22
C ILE A 147 -26.97 -7.68 -8.54
N THR A 148 -27.62 -8.05 -9.61
CA THR A 148 -28.89 -7.48 -10.07
C THR A 148 -29.91 -8.60 -10.19
N LYS A 149 -31.19 -8.23 -10.21
CA LYS A 149 -32.26 -9.22 -10.29
C LYS A 149 -32.09 -10.14 -11.50
N LYS A 150 -31.84 -9.55 -12.69
CA LYS A 150 -31.68 -10.32 -13.91
C LYS A 150 -30.48 -11.26 -13.84
N ALA A 151 -29.33 -10.74 -13.41
CA ALA A 151 -28.11 -11.53 -13.35
C ALA A 151 -28.22 -12.68 -12.34
N ILE A 152 -28.81 -12.41 -11.18
CA ILE A 152 -28.96 -13.43 -10.15
C ILE A 152 -29.93 -14.51 -10.62
N GLN A 153 -31.09 -14.14 -11.20
CA GLN A 153 -32.04 -15.12 -11.67
C GLN A 153 -31.45 -15.97 -12.79
N GLU A 154 -30.74 -15.38 -13.73
CA GLU A 154 -30.08 -16.13 -14.79
C GLU A 154 -29.03 -17.10 -14.23
N ALA A 155 -28.23 -16.64 -13.28
CA ALA A 155 -27.15 -17.46 -12.69
C ALA A 155 -27.74 -18.68 -11.98
N PHE A 156 -28.82 -18.51 -11.22
CA PHE A 156 -29.43 -19.61 -10.49
C PHE A 156 -30.23 -20.55 -11.38
N SER A 157 -30.58 -20.12 -12.60
CA SER A 157 -31.23 -21.00 -13.56
C SER A 157 -30.24 -21.93 -14.27
N GLN A 158 -28.95 -21.63 -14.22
CA GLN A 158 -27.88 -22.41 -14.87
C GLN A 158 -26.72 -22.67 -13.93
N PRO A 159 -26.95 -23.36 -12.80
CA PRO A 159 -25.85 -23.63 -11.87
C PRO A 159 -24.85 -24.59 -12.49
N GLY A 160 -23.61 -24.44 -12.11
CA GLY A 160 -22.51 -25.30 -12.58
C GLY A 160 -21.92 -26.11 -11.46
N GLU A 161 -20.72 -26.60 -11.72
CA GLU A 161 -19.96 -27.39 -10.75
C GLU A 161 -18.74 -26.60 -10.31
N LEU A 162 -18.19 -26.94 -9.15
CA LEU A 162 -16.94 -26.35 -8.70
C LEU A 162 -15.85 -26.62 -9.76
N ASP A 163 -15.10 -25.60 -10.07
CA ASP A 163 -13.98 -25.67 -11.01
C ASP A 163 -12.72 -26.05 -10.23
N ILE A 164 -12.40 -27.32 -10.19
CA ILE A 164 -11.28 -27.82 -9.40
C ILE A 164 -9.95 -27.29 -9.93
N ASN A 165 -9.86 -27.02 -11.22
CA ASN A 165 -8.63 -26.45 -11.79
C ASN A 165 -8.36 -25.07 -11.19
N ARG A 166 -9.40 -24.27 -11.02
CA ARG A 166 -9.24 -22.94 -10.41
C ARG A 166 -8.91 -23.06 -8.92
N VAL A 167 -9.50 -24.04 -8.22
CA VAL A 167 -9.16 -24.32 -6.83
C VAL A 167 -7.68 -24.71 -6.74
N ASN A 168 -7.22 -25.59 -7.63
CA ASN A 168 -5.83 -26.03 -7.60
C ASN A 168 -4.86 -24.90 -7.92
N ALA A 169 -5.22 -23.99 -8.82
CA ALA A 169 -4.39 -22.82 -9.10
C ALA A 169 -4.23 -21.95 -7.84
N GLN A 170 -5.30 -21.75 -7.10
CA GLN A 170 -5.26 -20.97 -5.87
C GLN A 170 -4.46 -21.71 -4.80
N GLN A 171 -4.65 -23.03 -4.68
CA GLN A 171 -3.85 -23.82 -3.74
C GLN A 171 -2.36 -23.75 -4.09
N ALA A 172 -2.02 -23.87 -5.37
CA ALA A 172 -0.64 -23.80 -5.80
C ALA A 172 -0.01 -22.46 -5.43
N ARG A 173 -0.71 -21.36 -5.67
CA ARG A 173 -0.24 -20.04 -5.29
C ARG A 173 -0.01 -19.94 -3.79
N ARG A 174 -0.98 -20.43 -3.02
CA ARG A 174 -0.90 -20.37 -1.56
C ARG A 174 0.30 -21.19 -1.05
N PHE A 175 0.50 -22.38 -1.62
CA PHE A 175 1.60 -23.26 -1.21
C PHE A 175 2.96 -22.67 -1.59
N LEU A 176 3.08 -22.12 -2.79
CA LEU A 176 4.32 -21.46 -3.21
C LEU A 176 4.68 -20.31 -2.26
N ASP A 177 3.72 -19.48 -1.94
CA ASP A 177 3.96 -18.34 -1.05
C ASP A 177 4.31 -18.82 0.36
N ARG A 178 3.64 -19.87 0.81
CA ARG A 178 3.89 -20.41 2.15
C ARG A 178 5.31 -21.01 2.25
N VAL A 179 5.71 -21.78 1.25
CA VAL A 179 7.03 -22.42 1.24
C VAL A 179 8.14 -21.36 1.21
N VAL A 180 8.03 -20.40 0.32
CA VAL A 180 9.06 -19.36 0.23
C VAL A 180 9.14 -18.56 1.53
N GLY A 181 8.01 -18.13 2.05
CA GLY A 181 7.99 -17.33 3.28
C GLY A 181 8.57 -18.06 4.48
N TYR A 182 8.16 -19.29 4.67
CA TYR A 182 8.57 -20.05 5.84
C TYR A 182 9.99 -20.59 5.75
N MET A 183 10.50 -20.82 4.53
CA MET A 183 11.85 -21.35 4.38
C MET A 183 12.92 -20.28 4.23
N VAL A 184 12.60 -19.14 3.63
CA VAL A 184 13.58 -18.06 3.44
C VAL A 184 13.68 -17.17 4.69
N SER A 185 12.59 -16.89 5.36
CA SER A 185 12.62 -15.95 6.49
C SER A 185 13.59 -16.38 7.60
N PRO A 186 13.63 -17.65 8.03
CA PRO A 186 14.63 -18.05 9.02
C PRO A 186 16.06 -17.85 8.54
N LEU A 187 16.32 -18.03 7.25
CA LEU A 187 17.65 -17.79 6.68
C LEU A 187 18.04 -16.31 6.81
N LEU A 188 17.09 -15.42 6.57
CA LEU A 188 17.31 -13.98 6.74
C LEU A 188 17.62 -13.65 8.21
N TRP A 189 16.92 -14.32 9.14
CA TRP A 189 17.17 -14.10 10.57
C TRP A 189 18.59 -14.53 10.95
N GLN A 190 19.02 -15.66 10.42
CA GLN A 190 20.35 -16.20 10.71
C GLN A 190 21.45 -15.32 10.12
N LYS A 191 21.25 -14.85 8.88
CA LYS A 191 22.32 -14.19 8.13
C LYS A 191 22.32 -12.67 8.26
N ILE A 192 21.17 -12.05 8.48
CA ILE A 192 21.07 -10.58 8.43
C ILE A 192 20.55 -10.01 9.74
N ALA A 193 19.29 -10.22 10.08
CA ALA A 193 18.68 -9.68 11.29
C ALA A 193 17.37 -10.40 11.58
N ARG A 194 17.01 -10.49 12.86
CA ARG A 194 15.77 -11.08 13.28
C ARG A 194 14.57 -10.25 12.83
N GLY A 195 13.46 -10.93 12.60
CA GLY A 195 12.19 -10.29 12.26
C GLY A 195 12.01 -9.98 10.80
N LEU A 196 13.03 -10.24 9.97
CA LEU A 196 12.92 -10.03 8.53
C LEU A 196 12.08 -11.13 7.89
N SER A 197 11.46 -10.82 6.77
CA SER A 197 10.65 -11.79 6.05
C SER A 197 10.85 -11.63 4.55
N ALA A 198 10.59 -12.69 3.83
CA ALA A 198 10.63 -12.71 2.38
C ALA A 198 9.32 -13.29 1.88
N GLY A 199 8.91 -12.85 0.70
CA GLY A 199 7.75 -13.38 0.03
C GLY A 199 8.04 -13.50 -1.45
N ARG A 200 7.39 -14.44 -2.10
CA ARG A 200 7.69 -14.75 -3.49
C ARG A 200 7.49 -13.53 -4.41
N VAL A 201 6.35 -12.86 -4.28
CA VAL A 201 6.04 -11.71 -5.14
C VAL A 201 6.40 -10.39 -4.45
N GLN A 202 6.19 -10.31 -3.15
CA GLN A 202 6.43 -9.08 -2.40
C GLN A 202 7.91 -8.68 -2.44
N SER A 203 8.82 -9.65 -2.36
CA SER A 203 10.25 -9.35 -2.43
C SER A 203 10.64 -8.79 -3.79
N VAL A 204 9.99 -9.27 -4.85
CA VAL A 204 10.22 -8.76 -6.20
C VAL A 204 9.68 -7.32 -6.32
N ALA A 205 8.54 -7.05 -5.69
CA ALA A 205 8.00 -5.68 -5.68
C ALA A 205 8.92 -4.72 -4.92
N VAL A 206 9.49 -5.18 -3.79
CA VAL A 206 10.50 -4.39 -3.07
C VAL A 206 11.71 -4.13 -3.97
N LYS A 207 12.13 -5.13 -4.73
CA LYS A 207 13.25 -4.99 -5.67
C LYS A 207 13.01 -3.86 -6.67
N LEU A 208 11.78 -3.70 -7.16
CA LEU A 208 11.47 -2.58 -8.06
C LEU A 208 11.75 -1.24 -7.40
N VAL A 209 11.31 -1.09 -6.14
CA VAL A 209 11.52 0.16 -5.41
C VAL A 209 13.01 0.37 -5.12
N VAL A 210 13.71 -0.69 -4.74
CA VAL A 210 15.15 -0.62 -4.47
C VAL A 210 15.94 -0.22 -5.72
N GLU A 211 15.61 -0.83 -6.86
CA GLU A 211 16.28 -0.49 -8.12
C GLU A 211 16.03 0.96 -8.51
N ARG A 212 14.80 1.45 -8.32
CA ARG A 212 14.49 2.85 -8.59
C ARG A 212 15.32 3.76 -7.68
N GLU A 213 15.47 3.41 -6.42
CA GLU A 213 16.29 4.17 -5.48
C GLU A 213 17.74 4.26 -5.95
N ARG A 214 18.27 3.11 -6.42
CA ARG A 214 19.65 3.07 -6.93
C ARG A 214 19.82 3.87 -8.21
N GLU A 215 18.84 3.83 -9.11
CA GLU A 215 18.86 4.66 -10.31
C GLU A 215 18.92 6.14 -9.93
N ILE A 216 18.13 6.55 -8.95
CA ILE A 216 18.09 7.94 -8.50
C ILE A 216 19.44 8.33 -7.89
N ARG A 217 19.99 7.48 -7.03
CA ARG A 217 21.27 7.77 -6.39
C ARG A 217 22.43 7.84 -7.39
N ALA A 218 22.37 7.06 -8.45
CA ALA A 218 23.40 7.06 -9.49
C ALA A 218 23.25 8.23 -10.46
N PHE A 219 22.07 8.82 -10.54
CA PHE A 219 21.77 9.86 -11.50
C PHE A 219 22.51 11.15 -11.12
N VAL A 220 23.16 11.77 -12.12
CA VAL A 220 23.85 13.06 -11.94
C VAL A 220 23.05 14.11 -12.69
N PRO A 221 22.36 15.02 -11.99
CA PRO A 221 21.62 16.07 -12.70
C PRO A 221 22.56 16.96 -13.49
N GLU A 222 22.18 17.28 -14.71
CA GLU A 222 22.96 18.12 -15.62
C GLU A 222 22.26 19.43 -15.84
N GLU A 223 23.00 20.52 -15.75
CA GLU A 223 22.48 21.85 -15.97
C GLU A 223 22.19 22.06 -17.46
N TYR A 224 21.09 22.71 -17.74
CA TYR A 224 20.79 23.23 -19.07
C TYR A 224 19.94 24.49 -18.92
N TRP A 225 19.83 25.23 -19.97
CA TRP A 225 19.09 26.48 -19.97
C TRP A 225 18.05 26.45 -21.07
N GLU A 226 16.94 27.15 -20.81
CA GLU A 226 15.91 27.45 -21.82
C GLU A 226 15.82 28.94 -21.96
N VAL A 227 15.48 29.36 -23.16
CA VAL A 227 15.23 30.76 -23.42
C VAL A 227 13.85 30.88 -24.03
N HIS A 228 13.03 31.75 -23.45
CA HIS A 228 11.72 32.10 -23.98
C HIS A 228 11.74 33.54 -24.39
N ALA A 229 10.99 33.83 -25.44
CA ALA A 229 10.82 35.20 -25.95
C ALA A 229 9.35 35.56 -25.96
N ASP A 230 9.01 36.67 -25.33
CA ASP A 230 7.68 37.23 -25.42
C ASP A 230 7.69 38.13 -26.64
N LEU A 231 6.86 37.83 -27.64
CA LEU A 231 6.81 38.56 -28.90
C LEU A 231 5.45 39.20 -29.09
N GLY A 232 5.45 40.39 -29.61
CA GLY A 232 4.22 41.12 -29.91
C GLY A 232 3.83 41.00 -31.38
N THR A 233 2.56 40.70 -31.62
CA THR A 233 2.04 40.63 -32.97
C THR A 233 1.69 42.04 -33.53
N ALA A 234 1.43 42.12 -34.82
CA ALA A 234 1.07 43.37 -35.47
C ALA A 234 -0.19 43.98 -34.85
N LYS A 235 -1.09 43.13 -34.32
CA LYS A 235 -2.35 43.58 -33.72
C LYS A 235 -2.24 43.80 -32.20
N GLY A 236 -1.01 43.74 -31.66
CA GLY A 236 -0.77 44.06 -30.28
C GLY A 236 -0.90 42.93 -29.29
N ALA A 237 -1.11 41.70 -29.74
CA ALA A 237 -1.16 40.54 -28.87
C ALA A 237 0.25 40.11 -28.46
N ASN A 238 0.36 39.52 -27.30
CA ASN A 238 1.63 39.04 -26.74
C ASN A 238 1.63 37.51 -26.75
N VAL A 239 2.68 36.89 -27.29
CA VAL A 239 2.79 35.44 -27.38
C VAL A 239 4.15 35.03 -26.88
N ARG A 240 4.19 33.96 -26.04
CA ARG A 240 5.44 33.44 -25.50
C ARG A 240 5.93 32.29 -26.38
N PHE A 241 7.16 32.42 -26.87
CA PHE A 241 7.81 31.41 -27.71
C PHE A 241 8.99 30.82 -26.97
N GLU A 242 9.27 29.56 -27.28
CA GLU A 242 10.48 28.92 -26.79
C GLU A 242 11.50 28.85 -27.93
N VAL A 243 12.77 29.15 -27.63
CA VAL A 243 13.85 28.99 -28.60
C VAL A 243 14.17 27.50 -28.68
N THR A 244 13.96 26.88 -29.82
CA THR A 244 14.07 25.44 -29.98
C THR A 244 15.31 25.02 -30.78
N ARG A 245 15.78 25.85 -31.72
CA ARG A 245 16.93 25.49 -32.55
C ARG A 245 17.83 26.68 -32.75
N GLU A 246 19.13 26.39 -32.95
CA GLU A 246 20.15 27.36 -33.43
C GLU A 246 20.90 26.72 -34.59
N LYS A 247 20.94 27.38 -35.73
CA LYS A 247 21.61 26.86 -36.94
C LYS A 247 21.15 25.46 -37.31
N GLY A 248 19.82 25.20 -37.14
CA GLY A 248 19.21 23.92 -37.49
C GLY A 248 19.38 22.80 -36.46
N GLU A 249 20.16 22.99 -35.41
CA GLU A 249 20.37 22.01 -34.38
C GLU A 249 19.62 22.39 -33.09
N ALA A 250 19.29 21.39 -32.28
CA ALA A 250 18.56 21.62 -31.02
C ALA A 250 19.31 22.66 -30.18
N PHE A 251 18.57 23.62 -29.67
CA PHE A 251 19.12 24.66 -28.80
C PHE A 251 19.10 24.20 -27.36
N LYS A 252 20.30 23.99 -26.79
CA LYS A 252 20.38 23.52 -25.40
C LYS A 252 21.66 24.09 -24.76
N PRO A 253 21.60 25.33 -24.31
CA PRO A 253 22.76 25.89 -23.61
C PRO A 253 23.02 25.08 -22.33
N LEU A 254 24.30 24.86 -22.01
CA LEU A 254 24.67 24.03 -20.88
C LEU A 254 25.06 24.87 -19.66
N ASN A 255 25.16 26.18 -19.80
CA ASN A 255 25.50 27.06 -18.70
C ASN A 255 24.98 28.46 -18.96
N GLU A 256 25.09 29.31 -17.95
CA GLU A 256 24.64 30.70 -18.06
C GLU A 256 25.37 31.47 -19.15
N ALA A 257 26.69 31.27 -19.29
CA ALA A 257 27.45 31.97 -20.30
C ALA A 257 26.94 31.71 -21.71
N GLN A 258 26.61 30.43 -22.02
CA GLN A 258 26.07 30.09 -23.33
C GLN A 258 24.68 30.68 -23.52
N ALA A 259 23.84 30.68 -22.47
CA ALA A 259 22.50 31.25 -22.54
C ALA A 259 22.57 32.77 -22.79
N MET A 260 23.45 33.46 -22.06
CA MET A 260 23.59 34.91 -22.18
C MET A 260 24.18 35.30 -23.56
N ALA A 261 25.10 34.50 -24.10
CA ALA A 261 25.61 34.71 -25.43
C ALA A 261 24.50 34.62 -26.47
N ALA A 262 23.60 33.63 -26.32
CA ALA A 262 22.44 33.49 -27.20
C ALA A 262 21.49 34.67 -27.03
N LEU A 263 21.30 35.17 -25.81
CA LEU A 263 20.46 36.32 -25.56
C LEU A 263 20.95 37.55 -26.32
N GLU A 264 22.26 37.78 -26.36
CA GLU A 264 22.80 38.92 -27.06
C GLU A 264 22.49 38.85 -28.55
N LYS A 265 22.62 37.68 -29.16
CA LYS A 265 22.27 37.46 -30.56
C LYS A 265 20.76 37.65 -30.79
N LEU A 266 19.95 37.14 -29.86
CA LEU A 266 18.49 37.24 -29.98
C LEU A 266 18.03 38.69 -29.83
N LYS A 267 18.67 39.48 -28.96
CA LYS A 267 18.31 40.89 -28.82
C LYS A 267 18.57 41.66 -30.13
N ALA A 268 19.58 41.30 -30.86
CA ALA A 268 19.95 41.95 -32.11
C ALA A 268 19.20 41.42 -33.34
N SER A 269 18.40 40.37 -33.18
CA SER A 269 17.71 39.73 -34.29
C SER A 269 16.36 40.36 -34.60
N ALA A 270 15.94 40.26 -35.87
CA ALA A 270 14.58 40.54 -36.26
C ALA A 270 13.79 39.25 -36.24
N TYR A 271 12.58 39.35 -35.78
CA TYR A 271 11.70 38.16 -35.59
C TYR A 271 10.63 38.16 -36.67
N SER A 272 10.48 37.06 -37.40
CA SER A 272 9.44 36.94 -38.40
C SER A 272 8.83 35.53 -38.36
N VAL A 273 7.53 35.48 -38.62
CA VAL A 273 6.81 34.20 -38.65
C VAL A 273 7.25 33.40 -39.85
N ALA A 274 7.87 32.23 -39.62
CA ALA A 274 8.32 31.36 -40.70
C ALA A 274 7.21 30.45 -41.20
N LYS A 275 6.41 29.93 -40.27
CA LYS A 275 5.37 28.98 -40.63
C LYS A 275 4.27 29.00 -39.57
N ARG A 276 3.05 28.90 -40.00
CA ARG A 276 1.91 28.64 -39.11
C ARG A 276 1.13 27.45 -39.65
N GLU A 277 0.85 26.51 -38.80
CA GLU A 277 0.10 25.31 -39.15
C GLU A 277 -1.06 25.14 -38.17
N ASP A 278 -2.27 25.10 -38.71
CA ASP A 278 -3.48 24.78 -37.94
C ASP A 278 -3.98 23.45 -38.46
N ARG A 279 -4.22 22.51 -37.56
CA ARG A 279 -4.73 21.20 -37.98
C ARG A 279 -5.71 20.61 -36.97
N PRO A 280 -6.71 19.89 -37.49
CA PRO A 280 -7.61 19.20 -36.57
C PRO A 280 -6.88 18.08 -35.85
N THR A 281 -7.11 17.98 -34.55
CA THR A 281 -6.62 16.85 -33.75
C THR A 281 -7.79 16.35 -32.91
N SER A 282 -7.64 15.14 -32.36
CA SER A 282 -8.68 14.56 -31.55
C SER A 282 -8.08 13.79 -30.39
N SER A 283 -8.88 13.64 -29.35
CA SER A 283 -8.54 12.84 -28.18
C SER A 283 -9.64 11.79 -27.98
N ARG A 284 -9.27 10.55 -27.97
CA ARG A 284 -10.23 9.44 -27.82
C ARG A 284 -10.41 9.06 -26.37
N PRO A 285 -11.62 8.59 -26.01
CA PRO A 285 -11.82 8.13 -24.63
C PRO A 285 -11.06 6.85 -24.34
N SER A 286 -10.65 6.70 -23.08
CA SER A 286 -9.95 5.52 -22.62
C SER A 286 -10.92 4.37 -22.38
N ALA A 287 -10.36 3.16 -22.28
CA ALA A 287 -11.14 1.96 -22.04
C ALA A 287 -11.87 2.01 -20.69
N PRO A 288 -12.94 1.23 -20.54
CA PRO A 288 -13.54 1.09 -19.23
C PRO A 288 -12.53 0.45 -18.28
N PHE A 289 -12.75 0.62 -16.98
CA PHE A 289 -11.76 0.21 -15.99
C PHE A 289 -11.59 -1.31 -15.90
N ILE A 290 -10.36 -1.71 -15.74
CA ILE A 290 -9.99 -3.01 -15.16
C ILE A 290 -9.43 -2.73 -13.76
N THR A 291 -9.11 -3.77 -13.01
CA THR A 291 -8.65 -3.59 -11.62
C THR A 291 -7.48 -2.61 -11.53
N SER A 292 -6.45 -2.81 -12.36
CA SER A 292 -5.24 -1.97 -12.27
C SER A 292 -5.53 -0.53 -12.66
N THR A 293 -6.30 -0.30 -13.72
CA THR A 293 -6.56 1.09 -14.14
C THR A 293 -7.51 1.80 -13.17
N LEU A 294 -8.43 1.07 -12.54
CA LEU A 294 -9.25 1.66 -11.49
C LEU A 294 -8.39 2.08 -10.30
N GLN A 295 -7.46 1.23 -9.89
CA GLN A 295 -6.57 1.55 -8.78
C GLN A 295 -5.72 2.79 -9.09
N GLN A 296 -5.22 2.88 -10.32
CA GLN A 296 -4.44 4.04 -10.75
C GLN A 296 -5.28 5.32 -10.76
N ALA A 297 -6.46 5.25 -11.35
CA ALA A 297 -7.33 6.43 -11.46
C ALA A 297 -7.82 6.90 -10.08
N ALA A 298 -8.18 5.96 -9.21
CA ALA A 298 -8.63 6.32 -7.86
C ALA A 298 -7.50 6.96 -7.06
N SER A 299 -6.28 6.46 -7.23
CA SER A 299 -5.12 7.06 -6.58
C SER A 299 -4.86 8.48 -7.09
N ASN A 300 -4.86 8.65 -8.40
CA ASN A 300 -4.51 9.93 -9.02
C ASN A 300 -5.61 10.98 -8.87
N ARG A 301 -6.87 10.59 -8.97
CA ARG A 301 -7.99 11.55 -8.97
C ARG A 301 -8.66 11.71 -7.61
N LEU A 302 -8.71 10.66 -6.80
CA LEU A 302 -9.42 10.68 -5.52
C LEU A 302 -8.48 10.68 -4.32
N GLY A 303 -7.20 10.38 -4.53
CA GLY A 303 -6.25 10.25 -3.45
C GLY A 303 -6.40 8.97 -2.65
N PHE A 304 -7.06 7.96 -3.20
CA PHE A 304 -7.29 6.69 -2.49
C PHE A 304 -6.08 5.78 -2.62
N GLY A 305 -5.67 5.15 -1.53
CA GLY A 305 -4.72 4.05 -1.62
C GLY A 305 -5.37 2.85 -2.31
N VAL A 306 -4.53 1.93 -2.78
CA VAL A 306 -5.00 0.76 -3.51
C VAL A 306 -5.93 -0.08 -2.64
N LYS A 307 -5.58 -0.29 -1.38
CA LYS A 307 -6.41 -1.06 -0.45
C LYS A 307 -7.78 -0.41 -0.27
N LYS A 308 -7.81 0.92 -0.05
CA LYS A 308 -9.07 1.64 0.11
C LYS A 308 -9.94 1.54 -1.14
N THR A 309 -9.31 1.66 -2.31
CA THR A 309 -10.03 1.54 -3.59
C THR A 309 -10.76 0.21 -3.66
N MET A 310 -10.04 -0.88 -3.32
CA MET A 310 -10.65 -2.20 -3.41
C MET A 310 -11.72 -2.42 -2.34
N MET A 311 -11.57 -1.84 -1.16
CA MET A 311 -12.61 -1.91 -0.13
C MET A 311 -13.90 -1.23 -0.59
N MET A 312 -13.76 -0.03 -1.16
CA MET A 312 -14.93 0.71 -1.64
C MET A 312 -15.57 0.01 -2.84
N ALA A 313 -14.76 -0.53 -3.75
CA ALA A 313 -15.28 -1.27 -4.89
C ALA A 313 -16.04 -2.52 -4.44
N GLN A 314 -15.51 -3.24 -3.44
CA GLN A 314 -16.17 -4.42 -2.90
C GLN A 314 -17.56 -4.06 -2.35
N ARG A 315 -17.64 -2.94 -1.63
CA ARG A 315 -18.90 -2.49 -1.06
C ARG A 315 -19.91 -2.13 -2.14
N LEU A 316 -19.46 -1.45 -3.20
CA LEU A 316 -20.32 -1.10 -4.33
C LEU A 316 -20.81 -2.36 -5.06
N TYR A 317 -19.91 -3.32 -5.28
CA TYR A 317 -20.28 -4.58 -5.92
C TYR A 317 -21.30 -5.34 -5.09
N GLU A 318 -21.03 -5.48 -3.80
CA GLU A 318 -21.91 -6.25 -2.92
C GLU A 318 -23.29 -5.60 -2.75
N ALA A 319 -23.37 -4.28 -2.90
CA ALA A 319 -24.64 -3.56 -2.86
C ALA A 319 -25.38 -3.61 -4.19
N GLY A 320 -24.74 -4.14 -5.24
CA GLY A 320 -25.37 -4.28 -6.53
C GLY A 320 -25.17 -3.12 -7.50
N TYR A 321 -24.27 -2.21 -7.20
CA TYR A 321 -24.13 -0.98 -7.99
C TYR A 321 -23.11 -1.07 -9.10
N ILE A 322 -22.11 -1.96 -9.00
CA ILE A 322 -21.10 -2.13 -10.03
C ILE A 322 -20.88 -3.62 -10.33
N THR A 323 -20.26 -3.90 -11.47
CA THR A 323 -19.82 -5.25 -11.81
C THR A 323 -18.62 -5.63 -10.97
N TYR A 324 -18.27 -6.91 -10.99
CA TYR A 324 -17.18 -7.43 -10.17
C TYR A 324 -15.87 -6.68 -10.47
N MET A 325 -15.16 -6.26 -9.43
CA MET A 325 -14.03 -5.33 -9.54
C MET A 325 -12.68 -5.99 -9.74
N ARG A 326 -12.58 -7.30 -9.66
CA ARG A 326 -11.31 -7.99 -9.91
C ARG A 326 -11.36 -8.61 -11.31
N THR A 327 -10.91 -7.84 -12.27
CA THR A 327 -10.99 -8.22 -13.69
C THR A 327 -9.82 -7.60 -14.44
N ASP A 328 -9.37 -8.31 -15.47
CA ASP A 328 -8.38 -7.79 -16.41
C ASP A 328 -8.97 -7.61 -17.81
N SER A 329 -10.30 -7.68 -17.92
CA SER A 329 -11.00 -7.57 -19.20
C SER A 329 -11.62 -6.19 -19.38
N THR A 330 -11.40 -5.59 -20.55
CA THR A 330 -12.07 -4.35 -20.95
C THR A 330 -13.36 -4.62 -21.73
N ASN A 331 -13.75 -5.87 -21.85
CA ASN A 331 -14.97 -6.24 -22.59
C ASN A 331 -16.24 -5.72 -21.91
N LEU A 332 -17.21 -5.40 -22.72
CA LEU A 332 -18.55 -5.00 -22.25
C LEU A 332 -19.57 -5.92 -22.91
N SER A 333 -20.56 -6.36 -22.14
CA SER A 333 -21.61 -7.19 -22.68
C SER A 333 -22.47 -6.41 -23.67
N ALA A 334 -23.16 -7.11 -24.56
CA ALA A 334 -24.06 -6.46 -25.50
C ALA A 334 -25.14 -5.67 -24.77
N ASP A 335 -25.65 -6.19 -23.66
CA ASP A 335 -26.66 -5.48 -22.85
C ASP A 335 -26.07 -4.18 -22.28
N ALA A 336 -24.85 -4.22 -21.79
CA ALA A 336 -24.20 -3.04 -21.23
C ALA A 336 -23.97 -1.97 -22.31
N ILE A 337 -23.53 -2.39 -23.49
CA ILE A 337 -23.31 -1.47 -24.61
C ILE A 337 -24.64 -0.83 -25.03
N GLY A 338 -25.69 -1.64 -25.16
CA GLY A 338 -27.01 -1.10 -25.53
C GLY A 338 -27.53 -0.10 -24.52
N MET A 339 -27.36 -0.43 -23.24
CA MET A 339 -27.81 0.44 -22.15
C MET A 339 -27.12 1.79 -22.18
N VAL A 340 -25.77 1.78 -22.29
CA VAL A 340 -25.01 3.03 -22.23
C VAL A 340 -25.21 3.85 -23.49
N ARG A 341 -25.30 3.23 -24.66
CA ARG A 341 -25.52 3.96 -25.90
C ARG A 341 -26.89 4.67 -25.87
N GLY A 342 -27.92 3.97 -25.34
CA GLY A 342 -29.24 4.60 -25.16
C GLY A 342 -29.18 5.77 -24.20
N PHE A 343 -28.43 5.62 -23.10
CA PHE A 343 -28.27 6.68 -22.13
C PHE A 343 -27.59 7.92 -22.77
N ILE A 344 -26.52 7.68 -23.54
CA ILE A 344 -25.79 8.79 -24.18
C ILE A 344 -26.70 9.54 -25.15
N GLU A 345 -27.45 8.80 -25.97
CA GLU A 345 -28.36 9.44 -26.93
C GLU A 345 -29.43 10.28 -26.23
N ASP A 346 -30.04 9.72 -25.19
CA ASP A 346 -31.11 10.41 -24.46
C ASP A 346 -30.60 11.62 -23.69
N GLU A 347 -29.41 11.51 -23.08
CA GLU A 347 -28.92 12.53 -22.17
C GLU A 347 -28.14 13.63 -22.91
N PHE A 348 -27.40 13.29 -23.96
CA PHE A 348 -26.46 14.20 -24.59
C PHE A 348 -26.76 14.45 -26.07
N GLY A 349 -27.45 13.53 -26.75
CA GLY A 349 -27.81 13.67 -28.15
C GLY A 349 -26.90 12.91 -29.09
N GLN A 350 -27.27 12.92 -30.36
CA GLN A 350 -26.61 12.13 -31.40
C GLN A 350 -25.14 12.51 -31.63
N LYS A 351 -24.79 13.78 -31.43
CA LYS A 351 -23.42 14.22 -31.65
C LYS A 351 -22.42 13.55 -30.73
N TYR A 352 -22.88 13.11 -29.56
CA TYR A 352 -22.04 12.49 -28.55
C TYR A 352 -22.00 10.97 -28.68
N LEU A 353 -22.80 10.41 -29.58
CA LEU A 353 -22.90 8.95 -29.76
C LEU A 353 -22.18 8.54 -31.03
N PRO A 354 -21.14 7.70 -30.96
CA PRO A 354 -20.49 7.21 -32.17
C PRO A 354 -21.45 6.35 -33.00
N GLY A 355 -21.21 6.26 -34.30
CA GLY A 355 -22.04 5.43 -35.18
C GLY A 355 -21.98 3.96 -34.80
N LYS A 356 -20.82 3.50 -34.34
CA LYS A 356 -20.63 2.13 -33.84
C LYS A 356 -20.08 2.19 -32.42
N ALA A 357 -20.36 1.16 -31.64
CA ALA A 357 -19.82 1.07 -30.30
C ALA A 357 -18.29 1.09 -30.32
N ASN A 358 -17.68 1.83 -29.41
CA ASN A 358 -16.24 1.80 -29.25
C ASN A 358 -15.83 0.43 -28.67
N VAL A 359 -14.82 -0.17 -29.28
CA VAL A 359 -14.32 -1.48 -28.86
C VAL A 359 -12.90 -1.33 -28.34
N TYR A 360 -12.63 -1.96 -27.21
CA TYR A 360 -11.31 -1.92 -26.58
C TYR A 360 -10.78 -3.33 -26.47
N SER A 361 -9.51 -3.50 -26.81
CA SER A 361 -8.87 -4.82 -26.76
C SER A 361 -8.42 -5.13 -25.34
N SER A 362 -8.68 -6.35 -24.90
CA SER A 362 -8.14 -6.88 -23.66
C SER A 362 -6.75 -7.45 -23.93
N LYS A 363 -5.95 -7.58 -22.86
CA LYS A 363 -4.64 -8.22 -22.95
C LYS A 363 -4.82 -9.65 -23.43
N GLU A 364 -3.83 -10.12 -24.20
CA GLU A 364 -3.74 -11.51 -24.59
C GLU A 364 -3.74 -12.38 -23.33
N GLY A 365 -4.62 -13.37 -23.28
CA GLY A 365 -4.78 -14.21 -22.12
C GLY A 365 -5.81 -13.76 -21.11
N ALA A 366 -6.41 -12.57 -21.31
CA ALA A 366 -7.51 -12.13 -20.47
C ALA A 366 -8.71 -13.06 -20.63
N GLN A 367 -9.45 -13.30 -19.57
CA GLN A 367 -10.60 -14.21 -19.63
C GLN A 367 -11.79 -13.51 -20.28
N GLU A 368 -12.22 -14.05 -21.42
CA GLU A 368 -13.27 -13.42 -22.22
C GLU A 368 -14.62 -13.37 -21.50
N ALA A 369 -14.87 -14.31 -20.59
CA ALA A 369 -16.12 -14.37 -19.86
C ALA A 369 -16.32 -13.19 -18.90
N HIS A 370 -15.25 -12.46 -18.59
CA HIS A 370 -15.30 -11.35 -17.64
C HIS A 370 -15.57 -10.04 -18.36
N GLU A 371 -16.25 -9.14 -17.66
CA GLU A 371 -16.48 -7.79 -18.12
C GLU A 371 -15.56 -6.81 -17.40
N ALA A 372 -15.45 -5.60 -17.97
CA ALA A 372 -14.83 -4.46 -17.31
C ALA A 372 -15.65 -4.04 -16.08
N ILE A 373 -15.06 -3.21 -15.25
CA ILE A 373 -15.73 -2.63 -14.08
C ILE A 373 -16.62 -1.48 -14.57
N ARG A 374 -17.91 -1.59 -14.32
CA ARG A 374 -18.88 -0.61 -14.77
C ARG A 374 -20.10 -0.57 -13.84
N PRO A 375 -20.89 0.52 -13.90
CA PRO A 375 -22.15 0.51 -13.16
C PRO A 375 -23.06 -0.63 -13.65
N SER A 376 -23.77 -1.23 -12.73
CA SER A 376 -24.80 -2.23 -13.09
C SER A 376 -25.92 -1.58 -13.88
N ASP A 377 -26.26 -0.34 -13.52
CA ASP A 377 -27.33 0.44 -14.16
C ASP A 377 -26.82 1.85 -14.39
N VAL A 378 -26.53 2.19 -15.64
CA VAL A 378 -26.00 3.52 -15.97
C VAL A 378 -27.02 4.62 -15.70
N ASN A 379 -28.32 4.28 -15.66
CA ASN A 379 -29.39 5.26 -15.39
C ASN A 379 -29.41 5.69 -13.93
N LEU A 380 -28.72 4.98 -13.05
CA LEU A 380 -28.49 5.46 -11.69
C LEU A 380 -27.26 6.39 -11.70
N LYS A 381 -27.54 7.69 -11.78
CA LYS A 381 -26.48 8.68 -11.86
C LYS A 381 -25.77 8.82 -10.50
N PRO A 382 -24.50 9.26 -10.49
CA PRO A 382 -23.79 9.40 -9.22
C PRO A 382 -24.51 10.24 -8.17
N THR A 383 -25.21 11.29 -8.59
CA THR A 383 -25.98 12.14 -7.66
C THR A 383 -27.16 11.44 -7.04
N GLN A 384 -27.62 10.35 -7.65
CA GLN A 384 -28.78 9.59 -7.16
C GLN A 384 -28.38 8.45 -6.24
N LEU A 385 -27.10 8.12 -6.14
CA LEU A 385 -26.63 7.05 -5.26
C LEU A 385 -26.78 7.50 -3.81
N SER A 386 -27.46 6.68 -3.01
CA SER A 386 -27.68 7.00 -1.60
C SER A 386 -27.47 5.76 -0.75
N GLY A 387 -27.21 5.98 0.54
CA GLY A 387 -27.06 4.89 1.48
C GLY A 387 -25.67 4.27 1.53
N MET A 388 -24.73 4.82 0.75
CA MET A 388 -23.34 4.37 0.77
C MET A 388 -22.46 5.43 1.44
N GLU A 389 -21.25 5.00 1.83
CA GLU A 389 -20.25 5.92 2.35
C GLU A 389 -19.87 6.94 1.29
N ARG A 390 -19.46 8.13 1.74
CA ARG A 390 -19.05 9.19 0.82
C ARG A 390 -17.94 8.72 -0.13
N ASP A 391 -16.96 7.98 0.38
CA ASP A 391 -15.85 7.53 -0.47
C ASP A 391 -16.29 6.48 -1.48
N ALA A 392 -17.27 5.63 -1.13
CA ALA A 392 -17.85 4.70 -2.09
C ALA A 392 -18.59 5.45 -3.18
N GLU A 393 -19.32 6.50 -2.82
CA GLU A 393 -20.02 7.34 -3.79
C GLU A 393 -19.03 8.02 -4.74
N ARG A 394 -17.90 8.50 -4.21
CA ARG A 394 -16.87 9.10 -5.05
C ARG A 394 -16.28 8.11 -6.03
N LEU A 395 -16.06 6.87 -5.60
CA LEU A 395 -15.55 5.83 -6.48
C LEU A 395 -16.58 5.46 -7.54
N TYR A 396 -17.85 5.38 -7.15
CA TYR A 396 -18.93 5.12 -8.11
C TYR A 396 -18.97 6.21 -9.19
N ASP A 397 -18.83 7.47 -8.78
CA ASP A 397 -18.80 8.59 -9.72
C ASP A 397 -17.68 8.41 -10.75
N LEU A 398 -16.50 8.02 -10.29
CA LEU A 398 -15.35 7.79 -11.17
C LEU A 398 -15.62 6.64 -12.15
N ILE A 399 -16.14 5.53 -11.64
CA ILE A 399 -16.47 4.35 -12.48
C ILE A 399 -17.55 4.70 -13.50
N TRP A 400 -18.58 5.40 -13.04
CA TRP A 400 -19.71 5.79 -13.89
C TRP A 400 -19.25 6.69 -15.04
N ARG A 401 -18.46 7.71 -14.72
CA ARG A 401 -17.97 8.65 -15.73
C ARG A 401 -17.08 7.96 -16.76
N GLN A 402 -16.20 7.08 -16.30
CA GLN A 402 -15.30 6.35 -17.20
C GLN A 402 -16.11 5.46 -18.15
N PHE A 403 -17.13 4.79 -17.63
CA PHE A 403 -17.96 3.90 -18.42
C PHE A 403 -18.73 4.67 -19.48
N VAL A 404 -19.41 5.74 -19.10
CA VAL A 404 -20.17 6.55 -20.06
C VAL A 404 -19.20 7.14 -21.10
N ALA A 405 -18.11 7.73 -20.64
CA ALA A 405 -17.14 8.36 -21.52
C ALA A 405 -16.55 7.38 -22.54
N CYS A 406 -16.34 6.12 -22.13
CA CYS A 406 -15.70 5.15 -23.03
C CYS A 406 -16.52 4.86 -24.29
N GLN A 407 -17.83 5.16 -24.27
CA GLN A 407 -18.71 4.90 -25.42
C GLN A 407 -19.17 6.19 -26.09
N MET A 408 -18.48 7.31 -25.82
CA MET A 408 -18.81 8.60 -26.43
C MET A 408 -17.85 8.94 -27.56
N THR A 409 -18.20 9.97 -28.33
CA THR A 409 -17.36 10.44 -29.43
C THR A 409 -16.10 11.16 -28.92
N PRO A 410 -15.03 11.20 -29.70
CA PRO A 410 -13.81 11.91 -29.31
C PRO A 410 -14.02 13.40 -29.09
N ALA A 411 -13.14 13.98 -28.25
CA ALA A 411 -13.02 15.43 -28.18
C ALA A 411 -12.24 15.91 -29.42
N GLU A 412 -12.65 17.02 -29.98
CA GLU A 412 -12.04 17.55 -31.20
C GLU A 412 -11.46 18.92 -30.94
N TYR A 413 -10.25 19.15 -31.46
CA TYR A 413 -9.49 20.36 -31.25
C TYR A 413 -8.98 20.87 -32.59
N LEU A 414 -8.75 22.18 -32.65
CA LEU A 414 -7.90 22.77 -33.67
C LEU A 414 -6.56 23.10 -33.01
N SER A 415 -5.51 22.42 -33.42
CA SER A 415 -4.18 22.60 -32.85
C SER A 415 -3.34 23.48 -33.74
N THR A 416 -2.65 24.45 -33.13
CA THR A 416 -1.87 25.44 -33.87
C THR A 416 -0.41 25.35 -33.46
N SER A 417 0.49 25.41 -34.44
CA SER A 417 1.93 25.49 -34.21
C SER A 417 2.46 26.65 -35.04
N VAL A 418 3.21 27.54 -34.39
CA VAL A 418 3.82 28.69 -35.07
C VAL A 418 5.33 28.60 -34.90
N SER A 419 6.07 28.67 -36.00
CA SER A 419 7.53 28.78 -36.00
C SER A 419 7.94 30.20 -36.38
N VAL A 420 8.91 30.73 -35.65
CA VAL A 420 9.45 32.05 -35.83
C VAL A 420 10.95 31.92 -36.06
N THR A 421 11.49 32.68 -37.04
CA THR A 421 12.93 32.77 -37.23
C THR A 421 13.44 34.10 -36.69
N ALA A 422 14.61 34.02 -36.05
CA ALA A 422 15.29 35.18 -35.50
C ALA A 422 16.80 34.96 -35.70
N GLY A 423 17.30 35.45 -36.84
CA GLY A 423 18.69 35.19 -37.23
C GLY A 423 18.89 33.68 -37.42
N ASP A 424 19.84 33.12 -36.69
CA ASP A 424 20.14 31.69 -36.74
C ASP A 424 19.16 30.84 -35.89
N PHE A 425 18.26 31.48 -35.16
CA PHE A 425 17.40 30.79 -34.19
C PHE A 425 16.02 30.49 -34.76
N GLU A 426 15.46 29.37 -34.31
CA GLU A 426 14.08 29.02 -34.55
C GLU A 426 13.36 28.99 -33.20
N LEU A 427 12.22 29.68 -33.14
CA LEU A 427 11.38 29.69 -31.93
C LEU A 427 10.04 29.06 -32.25
N ARG A 428 9.39 28.51 -31.26
CA ARG A 428 8.12 27.82 -31.49
C ARG A 428 7.10 28.13 -30.39
N ALA A 429 5.85 28.21 -30.76
CA ALA A 429 4.73 28.29 -29.84
C ALA A 429 3.65 27.35 -30.31
N LYS A 430 2.93 26.76 -29.37
CA LYS A 430 1.85 25.81 -29.64
C LYS A 430 0.62 26.17 -28.83
N GLY A 431 -0.55 25.81 -29.33
CA GLY A 431 -1.78 25.98 -28.61
C GLY A 431 -2.87 25.17 -29.26
N ARG A 432 -4.04 25.17 -28.66
CA ARG A 432 -5.19 24.48 -29.25
C ARG A 432 -6.49 25.12 -28.76
N ILE A 433 -7.52 24.95 -29.57
CA ILE A 433 -8.87 25.40 -29.24
C ILE A 433 -9.77 24.18 -29.27
N LEU A 434 -10.59 24.05 -28.22
CA LEU A 434 -11.58 22.98 -28.17
C LEU A 434 -12.71 23.31 -29.13
N LYS A 435 -12.94 22.41 -30.12
CA LYS A 435 -14.01 22.56 -31.07
C LYS A 435 -15.25 21.80 -30.73
N PHE A 436 -15.07 20.60 -30.14
CA PHE A 436 -16.18 19.76 -29.66
C PHE A 436 -15.70 18.96 -28.48
N ASP A 437 -16.44 19.00 -27.37
CA ASP A 437 -16.00 18.39 -26.14
C ASP A 437 -16.08 16.86 -26.14
N GLY A 438 -17.01 16.26 -26.89
CA GLY A 438 -17.12 14.82 -26.94
C GLY A 438 -17.21 14.21 -25.52
N TYR A 439 -16.45 13.13 -25.30
CA TYR A 439 -16.49 12.43 -24.02
C TYR A 439 -16.02 13.29 -22.84
N THR A 440 -15.26 14.36 -23.10
CA THR A 440 -14.77 15.20 -22.00
C THR A 440 -15.90 15.96 -21.31
N ARG A 441 -17.09 16.00 -21.89
CA ARG A 441 -18.27 16.55 -21.24
C ARG A 441 -18.61 15.76 -19.97
N VAL A 442 -18.42 14.45 -20.00
CA VAL A 442 -18.68 13.56 -18.86
C VAL A 442 -17.43 13.38 -18.00
N LEU A 443 -16.28 13.27 -18.65
CA LEU A 443 -15.01 12.98 -17.98
C LEU A 443 -14.00 14.07 -18.37
N PRO A 444 -14.04 15.24 -17.70
CA PRO A 444 -13.10 16.31 -18.02
C PRO A 444 -11.66 15.86 -17.85
N GLN A 445 -10.80 16.26 -18.80
CA GLN A 445 -9.39 15.91 -18.79
C GLN A 445 -8.58 17.09 -18.28
N GLN A 446 -7.53 16.80 -17.53
CA GLN A 446 -6.59 17.83 -17.10
C GLN A 446 -5.61 18.13 -18.22
N SER A 447 -5.49 19.40 -18.58
CA SER A 447 -4.54 19.83 -19.59
C SER A 447 -3.19 20.15 -18.96
N LYS A 448 -2.12 19.94 -19.74
CA LYS A 448 -0.80 20.36 -19.32
C LYS A 448 -0.74 21.88 -19.36
N PRO A 449 0.11 22.53 -18.53
CA PRO A 449 0.22 23.99 -18.58
C PRO A 449 0.56 24.47 -20.00
N GLY A 450 -0.20 25.45 -20.48
CA GLY A 450 -0.01 26.02 -21.80
C GLY A 450 -0.59 25.23 -22.95
N GLU A 451 -1.09 24.00 -22.70
CA GLU A 451 -1.60 23.14 -23.78
C GLU A 451 -2.83 23.77 -24.47
N ASP A 452 -3.69 24.42 -23.70
CA ASP A 452 -4.92 25.01 -24.19
C ASP A 452 -4.78 26.51 -24.49
N ASP A 453 -3.56 27.02 -24.64
CA ASP A 453 -3.36 28.40 -25.02
C ASP A 453 -3.96 28.65 -26.43
N VAL A 454 -4.60 29.79 -26.57
CA VAL A 454 -5.14 30.19 -27.84
C VAL A 454 -4.16 31.18 -28.47
N LEU A 455 -3.57 30.78 -29.61
CA LEU A 455 -2.61 31.64 -30.28
C LEU A 455 -3.36 32.65 -31.13
N PRO A 456 -2.95 33.94 -31.10
CA PRO A 456 -3.60 34.92 -31.93
C PRO A 456 -3.23 34.74 -33.38
N GLU A 457 -3.88 35.49 -34.24
CA GLU A 457 -3.60 35.50 -35.67
C GLU A 457 -2.16 35.98 -35.94
N MET A 458 -1.41 35.16 -36.65
CA MET A 458 -0.06 35.49 -37.10
C MET A 458 0.11 34.92 -38.49
N LYS A 459 0.44 35.78 -39.46
CA LYS A 459 0.59 35.35 -40.85
C LYS A 459 2.05 35.07 -41.16
N GLU A 460 2.31 34.12 -42.03
CA GLU A 460 3.66 33.83 -42.48
C GLU A 460 4.30 35.09 -43.06
N GLY A 461 5.54 35.35 -42.68
CA GLY A 461 6.25 36.55 -43.07
C GLY A 461 5.99 37.76 -42.18
N GLU A 462 5.03 37.68 -41.27
CA GLU A 462 4.73 38.79 -40.35
C GLU A 462 5.92 39.05 -39.42
N ASN A 463 6.26 40.35 -39.29
CA ASN A 463 7.30 40.74 -38.31
C ASN A 463 6.72 40.85 -36.93
N LEU A 464 7.45 40.29 -35.94
CA LEU A 464 7.03 40.33 -34.54
C LEU A 464 7.98 41.24 -33.78
N LYS A 465 7.45 41.89 -32.76
CA LYS A 465 8.23 42.78 -31.92
C LYS A 465 8.73 42.03 -30.68
N LEU A 466 10.03 42.06 -30.42
CA LEU A 466 10.56 41.49 -29.22
C LEU A 466 10.17 42.34 -28.03
N ILE A 467 9.45 41.74 -27.06
CA ILE A 467 9.02 42.45 -25.85
C ILE A 467 10.00 42.10 -24.70
N LYS A 468 10.28 40.79 -24.52
CA LYS A 468 11.11 40.34 -23.42
C LYS A 468 11.78 39.02 -23.76
N LEU A 469 13.02 38.86 -23.33
CA LEU A 469 13.72 37.57 -23.35
C LEU A 469 13.84 37.08 -21.93
N ASP A 470 13.53 35.78 -21.73
CA ASP A 470 13.44 35.20 -20.41
C ASP A 470 14.29 33.92 -20.35
N PRO A 471 15.56 34.02 -19.92
CA PRO A 471 16.36 32.81 -19.76
C PRO A 471 16.04 32.15 -18.43
N SER A 472 16.07 30.81 -18.40
CA SER A 472 15.80 30.07 -17.17
C SER A 472 16.77 28.89 -17.04
N GLN A 473 17.22 28.69 -15.84
CA GLN A 473 18.13 27.59 -15.51
C GLN A 473 17.32 26.37 -15.13
N HIS A 474 17.75 25.20 -15.61
CA HIS A 474 17.11 23.93 -15.32
C HIS A 474 18.18 22.87 -15.06
N PHE A 475 17.78 21.80 -14.45
CA PHE A 475 18.59 20.60 -14.28
C PHE A 475 17.78 19.39 -14.68
N THR A 476 18.45 18.42 -15.30
CA THR A 476 17.78 17.17 -15.65
C THR A 476 17.30 16.49 -14.38
N LYS A 477 16.23 15.69 -14.51
CA LYS A 477 15.55 15.06 -13.38
C LYS A 477 15.79 13.56 -13.39
N PRO A 478 15.99 12.95 -12.20
CA PRO A 478 16.07 11.49 -12.15
C PRO A 478 14.70 10.87 -12.41
N PRO A 479 14.66 9.55 -12.62
CA PRO A 479 13.35 8.87 -12.71
C PRO A 479 12.52 9.16 -11.46
N ALA A 480 11.21 9.27 -11.65
CA ALA A 480 10.33 9.52 -10.51
C ALA A 480 10.23 8.29 -9.62
N ARG A 481 10.11 8.52 -8.31
CA ARG A 481 9.83 7.43 -7.39
C ARG A 481 8.44 6.89 -7.64
N TYR A 482 8.25 5.61 -7.36
CA TYR A 482 6.93 5.00 -7.52
C TYR A 482 5.95 5.55 -6.50
N SER A 483 4.73 5.82 -6.97
CA SER A 483 3.54 5.94 -6.13
C SER A 483 2.85 4.59 -6.11
N GLU A 484 1.78 4.44 -5.33
CA GLU A 484 0.98 3.21 -5.42
C GLU A 484 0.48 3.00 -6.85
N ALA A 485 -0.02 4.07 -7.48
CA ALA A 485 -0.54 3.98 -8.85
C ALA A 485 0.53 3.54 -9.84
N SER A 486 1.71 4.18 -9.81
CA SER A 486 2.73 3.86 -10.79
C SER A 486 3.36 2.50 -10.52
N LEU A 487 3.39 2.04 -9.26
CA LEU A 487 3.88 0.69 -8.96
C LEU A 487 2.91 -0.37 -9.46
N VAL A 488 1.61 -0.17 -9.29
CA VAL A 488 0.61 -1.09 -9.86
C VAL A 488 0.78 -1.16 -11.38
N LYS A 489 0.95 -0.01 -12.02
CA LYS A 489 1.14 0.05 -13.46
C LYS A 489 2.38 -0.73 -13.89
N GLU A 490 3.47 -0.58 -13.15
CA GLU A 490 4.72 -1.28 -13.46
C GLU A 490 4.58 -2.79 -13.26
N LEU A 491 3.93 -3.22 -12.18
CA LEU A 491 3.69 -4.64 -11.92
C LEU A 491 2.86 -5.25 -13.04
N GLU A 492 1.78 -4.58 -13.42
CA GLU A 492 0.94 -5.07 -14.52
C GLU A 492 1.71 -5.15 -15.83
N LYS A 493 2.49 -4.11 -16.15
CA LYS A 493 3.28 -4.07 -17.37
C LYS A 493 4.25 -5.26 -17.45
N ARG A 494 4.82 -5.65 -16.32
CA ARG A 494 5.77 -6.77 -16.26
C ARG A 494 5.10 -8.13 -16.11
N GLY A 495 3.78 -8.18 -15.95
CA GLY A 495 3.07 -9.44 -15.76
C GLY A 495 3.16 -9.99 -14.35
N ILE A 496 3.53 -9.17 -13.38
CA ILE A 496 3.71 -9.55 -11.98
C ILE A 496 2.43 -9.20 -11.22
N GLY A 497 1.87 -10.19 -10.52
CA GLY A 497 0.61 -10.01 -9.83
C GLY A 497 -0.57 -10.22 -10.75
N ARG A 498 -1.76 -10.18 -10.16
CA ARG A 498 -3.02 -10.35 -10.88
C ARG A 498 -4.06 -9.45 -10.19
N PRO A 499 -5.22 -9.24 -10.80
CA PRO A 499 -6.22 -8.36 -10.16
C PRO A 499 -6.51 -8.71 -8.71
N SER A 500 -6.48 -9.99 -8.35
CA SER A 500 -6.75 -10.42 -6.97
C SER A 500 -5.60 -10.15 -6.01
N THR A 501 -4.39 -9.83 -6.49
CA THR A 501 -3.22 -9.73 -5.62
C THR A 501 -2.56 -8.34 -5.57
N TYR A 502 -2.89 -7.42 -6.49
CA TYR A 502 -2.22 -6.11 -6.51
C TYR A 502 -2.31 -5.38 -5.17
N ALA A 503 -3.51 -5.32 -4.59
CA ALA A 503 -3.70 -4.60 -3.34
C ALA A 503 -2.91 -5.22 -2.20
N ALA A 504 -2.87 -6.55 -2.14
CA ALA A 504 -2.11 -7.25 -1.10
C ALA A 504 -0.61 -7.00 -1.26
N ILE A 505 -0.10 -7.00 -2.48
CA ILE A 505 1.33 -6.72 -2.73
C ILE A 505 1.69 -5.33 -2.21
N ILE A 506 0.90 -4.33 -2.60
CA ILE A 506 1.15 -2.93 -2.23
C ILE A 506 1.09 -2.74 -0.71
N SER A 507 0.12 -3.37 -0.05
CA SER A 507 -0.01 -3.27 1.41
C SER A 507 1.14 -3.98 2.13
N THR A 508 1.50 -5.16 1.67
CA THR A 508 2.51 -5.98 2.35
C THR A 508 3.89 -5.33 2.31
N ILE A 509 4.29 -4.74 1.18
CA ILE A 509 5.62 -4.12 1.10
C ILE A 509 5.75 -2.96 2.06
N GLN A 510 4.65 -2.25 2.32
CA GLN A 510 4.64 -1.15 3.29
C GLN A 510 4.69 -1.67 4.72
N GLU A 511 3.99 -2.77 5.00
CA GLU A 511 3.93 -3.33 6.35
C GLU A 511 5.27 -3.94 6.79
N ARG A 512 6.07 -4.44 5.86
CA ARG A 512 7.30 -5.15 6.21
C ARG A 512 8.47 -4.23 6.57
N GLY A 513 8.31 -2.93 6.33
CA GLY A 513 9.34 -1.97 6.72
C GLY A 513 10.51 -1.84 5.76
N TYR A 514 10.47 -2.49 4.62
CA TYR A 514 11.50 -2.37 3.60
C TYR A 514 11.31 -1.12 2.75
N VAL A 515 10.10 -0.61 2.73
CA VAL A 515 9.67 0.53 1.93
C VAL A 515 8.87 1.45 2.84
N THR A 516 9.14 2.75 2.76
CA THR A 516 8.35 3.76 3.48
C THR A 516 7.73 4.71 2.47
N THR A 517 6.69 5.42 2.93
CA THR A 517 5.96 6.34 2.07
C THR A 517 6.11 7.76 2.59
N HIS A 518 6.54 8.68 1.71
CA HIS A 518 6.57 10.12 1.98
C HIS A 518 5.92 10.82 0.80
N ASN A 519 4.96 11.69 1.08
CA ASN A 519 4.28 12.45 0.03
C ASN A 519 3.77 11.52 -1.07
N ARG A 520 3.22 10.38 -0.65
CA ARG A 520 2.60 9.39 -1.53
C ARG A 520 3.61 8.72 -2.49
N ARG A 521 4.91 8.78 -2.17
CA ARG A 521 5.96 8.13 -2.95
C ARG A 521 6.71 7.11 -2.10
N PHE A 522 7.16 6.03 -2.74
CA PHE A 522 7.84 4.94 -2.05
C PHE A 522 9.34 5.18 -2.02
N TYR A 523 9.92 5.05 -0.83
CA TYR A 523 11.35 5.15 -0.59
C TYR A 523 11.84 3.79 -0.09
N ALA A 524 12.95 3.31 -0.64
CA ALA A 524 13.57 2.08 -0.15
C ALA A 524 14.33 2.38 1.14
N GLU A 525 14.08 1.57 2.17
CA GLU A 525 14.88 1.64 3.38
C GLU A 525 16.17 0.85 3.18
N LYS A 526 17.21 1.18 3.95
CA LYS A 526 18.50 0.49 3.80
C LYS A 526 18.36 -1.01 4.02
N MET A 527 17.52 -1.44 4.96
CA MET A 527 17.32 -2.86 5.19
C MET A 527 16.67 -3.53 3.97
N GLY A 528 15.75 -2.83 3.29
CA GLY A 528 15.18 -3.34 2.03
C GLY A 528 16.23 -3.52 0.96
N ASP A 529 17.15 -2.58 0.87
CA ASP A 529 18.27 -2.63 -0.06
C ASP A 529 19.14 -3.87 0.21
N ILE A 530 19.51 -4.09 1.47
CA ILE A 530 20.36 -5.21 1.88
C ILE A 530 19.67 -6.55 1.61
N VAL A 531 18.41 -6.68 2.02
CA VAL A 531 17.66 -7.93 1.85
C VAL A 531 17.51 -8.25 0.35
N THR A 532 17.22 -7.23 -0.47
CA THR A 532 17.09 -7.43 -1.92
C THR A 532 18.40 -7.96 -2.50
N ASP A 533 19.55 -7.40 -2.12
CA ASP A 533 20.83 -7.87 -2.61
C ASP A 533 21.10 -9.31 -2.22
N ARG A 534 20.85 -9.64 -0.96
CA ARG A 534 21.09 -11.01 -0.48
C ARG A 534 20.19 -12.02 -1.17
N LEU A 535 18.93 -11.66 -1.38
CA LEU A 535 18.00 -12.54 -2.09
C LEU A 535 18.39 -12.67 -3.57
N ASN A 536 18.81 -11.59 -4.23
CA ASN A 536 19.27 -11.65 -5.61
C ASN A 536 20.45 -12.60 -5.77
N GLU A 537 21.40 -12.56 -4.82
CA GLU A 537 22.58 -13.41 -4.88
C GLU A 537 22.26 -14.88 -4.66
N SER A 538 21.41 -15.19 -3.71
CA SER A 538 21.14 -16.58 -3.33
C SER A 538 19.99 -17.20 -4.08
N PHE A 539 19.03 -16.41 -4.53
CA PHE A 539 17.82 -16.88 -5.20
C PHE A 539 17.58 -16.07 -6.48
N ALA A 540 18.54 -16.09 -7.37
CA ALA A 540 18.49 -15.25 -8.56
C ALA A 540 17.21 -15.47 -9.39
N ASN A 541 16.77 -16.71 -9.54
CA ASN A 541 15.55 -17.00 -10.28
C ASN A 541 14.33 -16.41 -9.59
N LEU A 542 14.24 -16.62 -8.28
CA LEU A 542 13.10 -16.15 -7.48
C LEU A 542 12.95 -14.64 -7.58
N MET A 543 14.05 -13.92 -7.68
CA MET A 543 14.05 -12.46 -7.73
C MET A 543 13.99 -11.90 -9.14
N ASP A 544 14.03 -12.76 -10.15
CA ASP A 544 13.96 -12.32 -11.55
C ASP A 544 12.53 -11.94 -11.92
N TYR A 545 12.37 -10.78 -12.55
CA TYR A 545 11.04 -10.30 -12.93
C TYR A 545 10.37 -11.26 -13.92
N GLY A 546 11.12 -11.74 -14.90
CA GLY A 546 10.59 -12.67 -15.91
C GLY A 546 10.17 -13.99 -15.30
N PHE A 547 10.91 -14.47 -14.31
CA PHE A 547 10.56 -15.71 -13.63
C PHE A 547 9.25 -15.56 -12.87
N THR A 548 9.07 -14.44 -12.18
CA THR A 548 7.82 -14.17 -11.44
C THR A 548 6.64 -14.07 -12.41
N ALA A 549 6.82 -13.34 -13.51
CA ALA A 549 5.78 -13.22 -14.53
C ALA A 549 5.46 -14.60 -15.15
N GLY A 550 6.49 -15.41 -15.40
CA GLY A 550 6.29 -16.77 -15.92
C GLY A 550 5.50 -17.64 -14.97
N MET A 551 5.78 -17.52 -13.68
CA MET A 551 5.02 -18.26 -12.66
C MET A 551 3.55 -17.86 -12.67
N GLU A 552 3.26 -16.56 -12.83
CA GLU A 552 1.86 -16.11 -12.94
C GLU A 552 1.17 -16.76 -14.14
N GLU A 553 1.87 -16.84 -15.27
CA GLU A 553 1.33 -17.51 -16.46
C GLU A 553 1.11 -19.00 -16.22
N HIS A 554 2.04 -19.66 -15.53
CA HIS A 554 1.90 -21.09 -15.21
C HIS A 554 0.69 -21.33 -14.31
N LEU A 555 0.47 -20.43 -13.35
CA LEU A 555 -0.72 -20.54 -12.48
C LEU A 555 -2.00 -20.30 -13.27
N ASP A 556 -1.97 -19.38 -14.24
CA ASP A 556 -3.11 -19.23 -15.16
C ASP A 556 -3.34 -20.51 -15.96
N ASP A 557 -2.28 -21.18 -16.42
CA ASP A 557 -2.40 -22.44 -17.15
C ASP A 557 -3.01 -23.53 -16.28
N VAL A 558 -2.66 -23.58 -14.99
CA VAL A 558 -3.29 -24.52 -14.05
C VAL A 558 -4.79 -24.25 -13.97
N ALA A 559 -5.17 -22.97 -13.85
CA ALA A 559 -6.57 -22.59 -13.76
C ALA A 559 -7.37 -22.97 -15.01
N GLN A 560 -6.71 -23.00 -16.19
CA GLN A 560 -7.34 -23.41 -17.44
C GLN A 560 -7.32 -24.93 -17.66
N GLY A 561 -6.71 -25.68 -16.77
CA GLY A 561 -6.58 -27.12 -16.91
C GLY A 561 -5.47 -27.56 -17.85
N GLU A 562 -4.57 -26.66 -18.23
CA GLU A 562 -3.51 -26.90 -19.21
C GLU A 562 -2.20 -27.34 -18.57
N ARG A 563 -2.11 -27.35 -17.25
CA ARG A 563 -0.89 -27.69 -16.54
C ARG A 563 -1.24 -28.37 -15.22
N ASP A 564 -0.47 -29.40 -14.86
CA ASP A 564 -0.67 -30.10 -13.59
C ASP A 564 -0.08 -29.27 -12.44
N TRP A 565 -0.89 -28.97 -11.43
CA TRP A 565 -0.47 -28.07 -10.35
C TRP A 565 0.60 -28.68 -9.45
N LYS A 566 0.53 -29.99 -9.20
CA LYS A 566 1.55 -30.63 -8.34
C LYS A 566 2.89 -30.75 -9.05
N HIS A 567 2.86 -30.97 -10.38
CA HIS A 567 4.08 -30.98 -11.15
C HIS A 567 4.75 -29.61 -11.14
N LEU A 568 3.96 -28.55 -11.26
CA LEU A 568 4.46 -27.17 -11.16
C LEU A 568 5.12 -26.92 -9.81
N LEU A 569 4.45 -27.34 -8.73
CA LEU A 569 4.99 -27.20 -7.39
C LEU A 569 6.29 -27.98 -7.20
N ASP A 570 6.35 -29.21 -7.72
CA ASP A 570 7.55 -30.05 -7.61
C ASP A 570 8.73 -29.45 -8.36
N GLU A 571 8.50 -28.90 -9.55
CA GLU A 571 9.55 -28.22 -10.30
C GLU A 571 10.12 -27.04 -9.53
N PHE A 572 9.23 -26.28 -8.95
CA PHE A 572 9.65 -25.16 -8.15
C PHE A 572 10.44 -25.59 -6.91
N UNK A 573 10.00 -26.52 -6.17
CA UNK A 573 10.50 -26.86 -5.09
C UNK A 573 11.72 -27.39 -5.26
N GLY A 574 11.89 -28.20 -6.21
CA GLY A 574 13.21 -28.86 -6.46
C GLY A 574 14.35 -27.85 -6.62
N ASP A 575 14.14 -26.88 -7.52
CA ASP A 575 15.16 -25.86 -7.75
C ASP A 575 15.35 -24.96 -6.52
N PHE A 576 14.25 -24.59 -5.89
CA PHE A 576 14.28 -23.71 -4.71
C PHE A 576 15.04 -24.36 -3.56
N LYS A 577 14.78 -25.65 -3.32
CA LYS A 577 15.44 -26.39 -2.24
C LYS A 577 16.96 -26.42 -2.43
N LYS A 578 17.41 -26.65 -3.65
CA LYS A 578 18.85 -26.68 -3.95
C LYS A 578 19.48 -25.31 -3.63
N LYS A 579 18.83 -24.25 -4.04
CA LYS A 579 19.35 -22.90 -3.78
C LYS A 579 19.31 -22.56 -2.31
N LEU A 580 18.30 -23.01 -1.59
CA LEU A 580 18.21 -22.81 -0.15
C LEU A 580 19.36 -23.51 0.57
N GLU A 581 19.67 -24.74 0.17
CA GLU A 581 20.76 -25.50 0.77
C GLU A 581 22.10 -24.78 0.58
N VAL A 582 22.36 -24.26 -0.62
CA VAL A 582 23.57 -23.49 -0.89
C VAL A 582 23.62 -22.24 -0.03
N ALA A 583 22.49 -21.54 0.08
CA ALA A 583 22.44 -20.28 0.84
C ALA A 583 22.66 -20.47 2.32
N GLU A 584 22.32 -21.64 2.86
CA GLU A 584 22.47 -21.94 4.28
C GLU A 584 23.93 -22.20 4.71
N VAL A 585 24.81 -22.53 3.77
CA VAL A 585 26.20 -22.85 4.09
C VAL A 585 26.90 -21.62 4.67
N SER A 586 27.74 -21.84 5.67
CA SER A 586 28.29 -20.72 6.44
C SER A 586 29.34 -19.90 5.69
N GLU A 587 30.11 -20.50 4.78
CA GLU A 587 31.21 -19.78 4.11
C GLU A 587 30.89 -19.35 2.67
N LYS A 588 30.07 -20.10 1.95
CA LYS A 588 29.76 -19.81 0.55
C LYS A 588 28.27 -19.54 0.32
N GLY A 589 27.52 -19.40 1.41
CA GLY A 589 26.10 -19.15 1.34
C GLY A 589 25.77 -17.68 1.30
N MET A 590 24.57 -17.37 1.78
CA MET A 590 24.13 -15.97 1.84
C MET A 590 25.06 -15.15 2.72
N ARG A 591 25.49 -13.98 2.21
CA ARG A 591 26.38 -13.10 2.95
C ARG A 591 25.68 -12.49 4.16
N ALA A 592 26.42 -12.37 5.26
CA ALA A 592 25.92 -11.70 6.44
C ALA A 592 25.82 -10.19 6.19
N ASN A 593 25.10 -9.52 7.08
CA ASN A 593 25.03 -8.06 7.09
C ASN A 593 26.31 -7.55 7.76
N GLN A 594 27.27 -7.06 6.98
CA GLN A 594 28.58 -6.64 7.47
C GLN A 594 28.58 -5.19 7.91
N PRO A 595 29.05 -4.90 9.13
CA PRO A 595 29.20 -3.50 9.53
C PRO A 595 30.39 -2.86 8.82
N THR A 596 30.38 -1.54 8.74
CA THR A 596 31.47 -0.75 8.13
C THR A 596 32.27 -0.04 9.22
N LEU A 597 33.52 -0.36 9.33
CA LEU A 597 34.40 0.27 10.34
C LEU A 597 34.67 1.74 9.97
N THR A 598 34.62 2.62 10.96
CA THR A 598 34.89 4.03 10.77
C THR A 598 36.04 4.48 11.69
N ASN A 599 36.45 5.73 11.54
CA ASN A 599 37.41 6.37 12.46
C ASN A 599 36.70 7.15 13.57
N ILE A 600 35.38 7.08 13.63
CA ILE A 600 34.62 7.82 14.64
C ILE A 600 34.82 7.14 16.00
N PRO A 601 35.34 7.84 17.01
CA PRO A 601 35.57 7.20 18.31
C PRO A 601 34.29 7.04 19.12
N CYS A 602 34.19 5.93 19.83
CA CYS A 602 33.12 5.71 20.78
C CYS A 602 33.25 6.68 21.95
N ARG A 603 32.16 7.32 22.31
CA ARG A 603 32.16 8.28 23.43
C ARG A 603 32.41 7.64 24.78
N GLU A 604 32.16 6.34 24.90
CA GLU A 604 32.33 5.65 26.17
C GLU A 604 33.67 4.96 26.31
N CYS A 605 34.19 4.30 25.27
CA CYS A 605 35.40 3.52 25.40
C CYS A 605 36.53 3.94 24.45
N GLY A 606 36.25 4.83 23.51
CA GLY A 606 37.25 5.33 22.57
C GLY A 606 37.54 4.45 21.37
N ARG A 607 36.99 3.22 21.32
CA ARG A 607 37.22 2.35 20.18
C ARG A 607 36.49 2.87 18.95
N PRO A 608 36.95 2.50 17.74
CA PRO A 608 36.24 2.94 16.54
C PRO A 608 34.79 2.43 16.53
N MET A 609 33.89 3.26 16.01
CA MET A 609 32.50 2.85 15.85
C MET A 609 32.30 2.28 14.45
N MET A 610 31.24 1.50 14.27
CA MET A 610 30.88 0.86 13.01
C MET A 610 29.54 1.32 12.52
N ILE A 611 29.39 1.51 11.21
CA ILE A 611 28.10 1.77 10.59
C ILE A 611 27.36 0.45 10.48
N ARG A 612 26.18 0.36 11.11
CA ARG A 612 25.35 -0.83 11.12
C ARG A 612 23.94 -0.50 10.65
N THR A 613 23.25 -1.51 10.13
CA THR A 613 21.85 -1.37 9.72
C THR A 613 21.00 -2.36 10.49
N ALA A 614 20.02 -1.83 11.19
CA ALA A 614 18.98 -2.65 11.85
C ALA A 614 17.65 -2.48 11.09
N SER A 615 16.64 -3.22 11.49
CA SER A 615 15.32 -3.08 10.90
C SER A 615 14.75 -1.67 11.08
N THR A 616 15.24 -0.91 12.08
CA THR A 616 14.78 0.46 12.33
C THR A 616 15.63 1.50 11.62
N GLY A 617 16.70 1.10 10.94
CA GLY A 617 17.52 2.03 10.17
C GLY A 617 19.00 1.93 10.47
N VAL A 618 19.74 2.88 9.95
CA VAL A 618 21.20 2.93 10.07
C VAL A 618 21.59 3.59 11.39
N PHE A 619 22.61 3.03 12.05
CA PHE A 619 23.11 3.56 13.32
C PHE A 619 24.60 3.26 13.44
N LEU A 620 25.26 3.90 14.43
CA LEU A 620 26.65 3.59 14.77
C LEU A 620 26.65 2.70 16.01
N GLY A 621 27.42 1.62 15.95
CA GLY A 621 27.63 0.74 17.09
C GLY A 621 29.10 0.62 17.38
N CYS A 622 29.47 0.54 18.67
CA CYS A 622 30.87 0.42 19.02
C CYS A 622 31.46 -0.91 18.55
N SER A 623 32.66 -0.88 18.00
CA SER A 623 33.34 -2.10 17.57
C SER A 623 33.66 -3.03 18.76
N GLY A 624 33.62 -2.52 19.98
CA GLY A 624 33.77 -3.35 21.18
C GLY A 624 32.61 -4.22 21.52
N TYR A 625 31.50 -4.14 20.78
CA TYR A 625 30.32 -4.98 21.06
C TYR A 625 30.62 -6.47 20.91
N SER A 626 31.55 -6.83 20.03
CA SER A 626 31.89 -8.23 19.78
C SER A 626 32.88 -8.82 20.77
N LEU A 627 33.35 -8.03 21.73
CA LEU A 627 34.32 -8.50 22.72
C LEU A 627 33.64 -9.34 23.80
N PRO A 628 34.42 -10.13 24.56
CA PRO A 628 33.83 -10.91 25.67
C PRO A 628 33.05 -10.02 26.62
N PRO A 629 32.06 -10.58 27.36
CA PRO A 629 31.16 -9.77 28.19
C PRO A 629 31.82 -8.77 29.13
N LYS A 630 32.98 -9.09 29.69
CA LYS A 630 33.65 -8.18 30.60
C LYS A 630 34.25 -6.99 29.93
N GLU A 631 34.60 -7.09 28.65
CA GLU A 631 35.23 -6.01 27.89
C GLU A 631 34.27 -5.33 26.92
N ARG A 632 33.07 -5.87 26.80
CA ARG A 632 32.09 -5.45 25.79
C ARG A 632 31.63 -4.01 26.01
N CYS A 633 31.55 -3.26 24.95
CA CYS A 633 30.98 -1.93 24.95
C CYS A 633 29.73 -1.94 24.10
N LYS A 634 28.59 -1.62 24.69
CA LYS A 634 27.29 -1.64 24.02
C LYS A 634 26.86 -0.28 23.51
N ALA A 635 27.76 0.69 23.48
CA ALA A 635 27.40 2.05 23.09
C ALA A 635 26.92 2.10 21.64
N THR A 636 25.87 2.86 21.41
CA THR A 636 25.33 3.11 20.08
C THR A 636 25.06 4.59 19.93
N VAL A 637 25.07 5.07 18.70
CA VAL A 637 24.65 6.43 18.35
C VAL A 637 23.58 6.30 17.27
N ASN A 638 22.38 6.81 17.54
CA ASN A 638 21.33 6.83 16.54
C ASN A 638 21.61 7.96 15.54
N LEU A 639 21.53 7.61 14.27
CA LEU A 639 21.75 8.57 13.20
C LEU A 639 20.39 9.09 12.73
N ILE A 640 20.27 10.40 12.61
CA ILE A 640 19.01 11.02 12.21
C ILE A 640 19.11 11.36 10.74
N PRO A 641 18.23 10.81 9.88
CA PRO A 641 18.29 11.15 8.46
C PRO A 641 18.21 12.65 8.26
N GLY A 642 19.12 13.19 7.46
CA GLY A 642 19.25 14.64 7.30
C GLY A 642 18.41 15.23 6.20
N ASP A 643 17.82 14.40 5.36
CA ASP A 643 17.12 14.88 4.18
C ASP A 643 15.65 14.50 4.22
N GLU A 644 14.80 15.51 4.17
CA GLU A 644 13.37 15.32 3.97
C GLU A 644 12.97 16.12 2.74
N ILE A 645 12.27 15.49 1.83
CA ILE A 645 11.90 16.10 0.57
C ILE A 645 10.56 16.80 0.73
N ALA A 646 10.53 18.09 0.49
CA ALA A 646 9.29 18.85 0.43
C ALA A 646 8.75 18.76 -0.99
N ALA A 647 7.53 18.32 -1.13
CA ALA A 647 7.09 17.77 -2.40
C ALA A 647 6.06 18.60 -3.15
N ASP A 648 6.38 19.82 -3.53
CA ASP A 648 5.44 20.57 -4.37
C ASP A 648 5.65 20.29 -5.86
N ASP A 649 6.91 20.12 -6.27
CA ASP A 649 7.24 19.68 -7.63
C ASP A 649 8.27 18.57 -7.47
N GLU A 650 7.83 17.34 -7.52
CA GLU A 650 8.66 16.20 -7.14
C GLU A 650 9.93 16.06 -7.97
N GLY A 651 9.87 16.28 -9.29
CA GLY A 651 11.03 16.14 -10.13
C GLY A 651 12.08 17.20 -9.84
N GLU A 652 11.67 18.45 -9.68
CA GLU A 652 12.56 19.55 -9.33
C GLU A 652 13.17 19.35 -7.95
N SER A 653 12.34 18.94 -6.99
CA SER A 653 12.79 18.70 -5.62
C SER A 653 13.81 17.60 -5.54
N GLU A 654 13.59 16.49 -6.25
CA GLU A 654 14.54 15.37 -6.27
C GLU A 654 15.87 15.80 -6.88
N SER A 655 15.83 16.54 -7.99
CA SER A 655 17.04 17.02 -8.62
C SER A 655 17.83 17.94 -7.69
N ARG A 656 17.15 18.84 -6.99
CA ARG A 656 17.77 19.76 -6.05
C ARG A 656 18.42 19.01 -4.89
N VAL A 657 17.70 18.01 -4.36
CA VAL A 657 18.24 17.19 -3.26
C VAL A 657 19.47 16.45 -3.72
N LEU A 658 19.45 15.86 -4.92
CA LEU A 658 20.62 15.15 -5.45
C LEU A 658 21.81 16.08 -5.65
N ARG A 659 21.59 17.30 -6.12
CA ARG A 659 22.69 18.26 -6.33
C ARG A 659 23.34 18.66 -5.02
N GLY A 660 22.55 18.66 -3.93
CA GLY A 660 23.08 18.98 -2.61
C GLY A 660 23.76 17.83 -1.90
N LYS A 661 23.64 16.61 -2.41
CA LYS A 661 24.24 15.44 -1.76
C LYS A 661 25.72 15.31 -2.11
N HIS A 662 26.50 14.84 -1.15
CA HIS A 662 27.89 14.46 -1.41
C HIS A 662 27.90 13.21 -2.28
N ARG A 663 28.95 13.10 -3.08
CA ARG A 663 29.18 11.90 -3.88
C ARG A 663 30.29 11.09 -3.24
N CYS A 664 30.11 9.77 -3.20
CA CYS A 664 31.06 8.88 -2.58
C CYS A 664 32.40 8.97 -3.27
N PRO A 665 33.52 9.20 -2.51
CA PRO A 665 34.83 9.26 -3.15
C PRO A 665 35.29 7.93 -3.73
N ILE A 666 34.66 6.80 -3.36
CA ILE A 666 35.05 5.48 -3.86
C ILE A 666 34.25 5.11 -5.12
N CYS A 667 32.92 5.25 -5.10
CA CYS A 667 32.07 4.76 -6.19
C CYS A 667 31.23 5.82 -6.87
N SER A 668 31.27 7.07 -6.42
CA SER A 668 30.61 8.21 -7.03
C SER A 668 29.09 8.24 -6.93
N THR A 669 28.47 7.31 -6.22
CA THR A 669 27.04 7.36 -6.01
C THR A 669 26.69 8.40 -4.95
N ALA A 670 25.45 8.90 -4.95
CA ALA A 670 25.04 9.88 -3.95
C ALA A 670 25.07 9.27 -2.56
N MET A 671 25.51 10.07 -1.61
CA MET A 671 25.61 9.65 -0.22
C MET A 671 24.37 10.08 0.55
N ASP A 672 23.98 9.27 1.52
CA ASP A 672 22.88 9.61 2.43
C ASP A 672 23.45 10.38 3.60
N ALA A 673 22.82 11.51 3.94
CA ALA A 673 23.30 12.36 5.04
C ALA A 673 22.54 12.03 6.31
N TYR A 674 23.30 12.01 7.42
CA TYR A 674 22.74 11.77 8.75
C TYR A 674 23.31 12.78 9.72
N LEU A 675 22.48 13.24 10.64
CA LEU A 675 22.95 14.07 11.73
C LEU A 675 23.60 13.19 12.80
N LEU A 676 24.88 13.39 13.04
CA LEU A 676 25.62 12.65 14.07
C LEU A 676 25.49 13.36 15.41
N ASP A 677 25.73 14.68 15.41
CA ASP A 677 25.55 15.54 16.57
C ASP A 677 25.41 16.98 16.05
N GLU A 678 25.33 17.94 16.95
CA GLU A 678 25.11 19.34 16.59
C GLU A 678 26.24 19.92 15.72
N LYS A 679 27.41 19.31 15.72
CA LYS A 679 28.55 19.81 14.97
C LYS A 679 28.96 18.93 13.80
N HIS A 680 28.40 17.76 13.67
CA HIS A 680 28.82 16.79 12.66
C HIS A 680 27.66 16.17 11.89
N LYS A 681 27.83 16.16 10.56
CA LYS A 681 27.00 15.38 9.67
C LYS A 681 27.80 14.19 9.16
N LEU A 682 27.21 13.03 9.13
CA LEU A 682 27.82 11.83 8.58
C LEU A 682 27.18 11.52 7.25
N HIS A 683 27.99 11.49 6.18
CA HIS A 683 27.52 11.11 4.85
C HIS A 683 27.97 9.68 4.61
N ILE A 684 27.02 8.80 4.33
CA ILE A 684 27.28 7.37 4.12
C ILE A 684 26.95 7.03 2.68
N CYS A 685 27.84 6.32 2.02
CA CYS A 685 27.63 5.92 0.63
C CYS A 685 26.29 5.24 0.46
N GLY A 686 25.56 5.59 -0.58
CA GLY A 686 24.26 4.97 -0.87
C GLY A 686 24.36 3.48 -1.15
N ASN A 687 25.56 2.99 -1.50
CA ASN A 687 25.81 1.57 -1.73
C ASN A 687 26.35 0.82 -0.50
N ASN A 688 26.38 1.48 0.68
CA ASN A 688 26.72 0.81 1.92
C ASN A 688 25.70 -0.31 2.19
N PRO A 689 26.11 -1.46 2.67
CA PRO A 689 27.43 -1.85 3.18
C PRO A 689 28.40 -2.37 2.13
N ASP A 690 28.02 -2.54 0.88
CA ASP A 690 28.93 -3.06 -0.13
C ASP A 690 30.06 -2.07 -0.43
N CYS A 691 29.77 -0.78 -0.38
CA CYS A 691 30.80 0.25 -0.49
C CYS A 691 30.99 0.90 0.89
N PRO A 692 32.22 0.93 1.41
CA PRO A 692 32.45 1.43 2.76
C PRO A 692 32.61 2.95 2.84
N GLY A 693 32.41 3.69 1.77
CA GLY A 693 32.66 5.13 1.72
C GLY A 693 31.81 5.91 2.71
N TYR A 694 32.41 6.84 3.39
CA TYR A 694 31.74 7.79 4.27
C TYR A 694 32.55 9.06 4.39
N GLU A 695 31.91 10.15 4.80
CA GLU A 695 32.55 11.43 5.04
C GLU A 695 31.92 12.09 6.25
N ILE A 696 32.70 12.86 7.00
CA ILE A 696 32.19 13.65 8.11
C ILE A 696 32.30 15.12 7.72
N GLU A 697 31.21 15.86 7.85
CA GLU A 697 31.16 17.28 7.56
C GLU A 697 30.94 18.05 8.85
N GLU A 698 31.82 18.97 9.13
CA GLU A 698 31.74 19.83 10.33
C GLU A 698 30.91 21.06 10.04
N GLY A 699 30.19 21.52 11.03
CA GLY A 699 29.32 22.69 10.89
C GLY A 699 28.44 22.89 12.10
N GLN A 700 27.41 23.68 11.94
CA GLN A 700 26.37 23.87 12.97
C GLN A 700 25.06 23.34 12.41
N TYR A 701 24.52 22.34 13.05
CA TYR A 701 23.37 21.62 12.52
C TYR A 701 22.21 21.59 13.52
N ARG A 702 21.00 21.60 12.99
CA ARG A 702 19.78 21.44 13.76
C ARG A 702 19.00 20.24 13.26
N ILE A 703 18.24 19.64 14.17
CA ILE A 703 17.41 18.51 13.83
C ILE A 703 16.21 19.02 13.03
N LYS A 704 16.05 18.53 11.81
CA LYS A 704 14.95 18.93 10.94
C LYS A 704 13.62 18.52 11.55
N GLY A 705 12.70 19.46 11.59
CA GLY A 705 11.38 19.20 12.15
C GLY A 705 11.27 19.43 13.63
N TYR A 706 12.36 19.91 14.26
CA TYR A 706 12.30 20.26 15.67
C TYR A 706 13.16 21.50 15.89
N GLU A 707 12.53 22.64 16.15
CA GLU A 707 13.22 23.91 16.40
C GLU A 707 13.22 24.31 17.87
N GLY A 708 12.74 23.43 18.72
CA GLY A 708 12.68 23.70 20.15
C GLY A 708 14.03 23.52 20.85
N PRO A 709 14.09 23.89 22.12
CA PRO A 709 15.31 23.69 22.91
C PRO A 709 15.55 22.21 23.16
N SER A 710 16.75 21.87 23.61
CA SER A 710 17.06 20.52 24.00
C SER A 710 16.11 20.10 25.12
N LEU A 711 15.64 18.86 25.05
CA LEU A 711 14.59 18.36 25.93
C LEU A 711 15.21 17.59 27.09
N GLU A 712 14.76 17.89 28.31
CA GLU A 712 15.13 17.10 29.47
C GLU A 712 14.09 16.02 29.70
N CYS A 713 14.56 14.82 30.08
CA CYS A 713 13.66 13.74 30.40
C CYS A 713 12.86 14.08 31.66
N ASP A 714 11.56 13.97 31.56
CA ASP A 714 10.65 14.27 32.67
C ASP A 714 10.77 13.26 33.81
N LYS A 715 11.40 12.10 33.58
CA LYS A 715 11.54 11.07 34.61
C LYS A 715 12.88 11.06 35.28
N CYS A 716 13.99 11.29 34.56
CA CYS A 716 15.32 11.23 35.18
C CYS A 716 16.17 12.47 34.98
N GLY A 717 15.71 13.43 34.23
CA GLY A 717 16.43 14.67 34.02
C GLY A 717 17.55 14.61 32.99
N SER A 718 17.85 13.46 32.43
CA SER A 718 18.85 13.33 31.39
C SER A 718 18.36 13.94 30.09
N GLU A 719 19.29 14.25 29.19
CA GLU A 719 18.91 14.78 27.89
C GLU A 719 18.11 13.76 27.08
N MET A 720 17.10 14.23 26.37
CA MET A 720 16.35 13.39 25.41
C MET A 720 16.86 13.68 24.01
N GLN A 721 16.95 12.63 23.21
CA GLN A 721 17.49 12.67 21.86
C GLN A 721 16.41 12.30 20.86
N LEU A 722 16.33 13.03 19.76
CA LEU A 722 15.37 12.72 18.70
C LEU A 722 15.82 11.45 17.98
N LYS A 723 14.90 10.49 17.87
CA LYS A 723 15.14 9.20 17.23
C LYS A 723 14.05 8.92 16.22
N THR A 724 14.36 8.05 15.25
CA THR A 724 13.37 7.59 14.28
C THR A 724 12.99 6.16 14.59
N GLY A 725 11.71 5.91 14.76
CA GLY A 725 11.19 4.59 15.01
C GLY A 725 10.18 4.15 13.98
N ARG A 726 9.63 2.98 14.19
CA ARG A 726 8.65 2.38 13.30
C ARG A 726 7.44 3.29 13.07
N PHE A 727 7.07 4.08 14.06
CA PHE A 727 5.90 4.95 14.00
C PHE A 727 6.25 6.43 13.83
N GLY A 728 7.47 6.73 13.40
CA GLY A 728 7.92 8.10 13.16
C GLY A 728 8.94 8.57 14.17
N LYS A 729 9.19 9.87 14.17
CA LYS A 729 10.20 10.46 15.04
C LYS A 729 9.69 10.61 16.47
N PHE A 730 10.55 10.37 17.43
CA PHE A 730 10.24 10.51 18.85
C PHE A 730 11.49 10.87 19.62
N PHE A 731 11.32 11.39 20.84
CA PHE A 731 12.42 11.67 21.75
C PHE A 731 12.63 10.50 22.69
N GLY A 732 13.85 9.99 22.74
CA GLY A 732 14.21 8.91 23.65
C GLY A 732 15.23 9.39 24.66
N CYS A 733 15.07 8.97 25.92
CA CYS A 733 16.01 9.32 26.99
C CYS A 733 17.38 8.72 26.71
N THR A 734 18.44 9.50 26.92
CA THR A 734 19.81 9.02 26.72
C THR A 734 20.32 8.15 27.88
N ASN A 735 19.62 8.15 29.01
CA ASN A 735 19.97 7.30 30.14
C ASN A 735 19.62 5.84 29.84
N PRO A 736 20.59 4.92 29.81
CA PRO A 736 20.29 3.52 29.43
C PRO A 736 19.28 2.81 30.35
N THR A 737 19.18 3.24 31.60
CA THR A 737 18.24 2.61 32.56
C THR A 737 16.86 3.26 32.52
N CYS A 738 16.75 4.45 31.92
CA CYS A 738 15.47 5.14 31.79
C CYS A 738 15.00 5.00 30.35
N LYS A 739 13.95 4.33 30.11
CA LYS A 739 13.50 4.07 28.74
C LYS A 739 12.35 5.01 28.33
N ASN A 740 12.31 6.19 28.93
CA ASN A 740 11.25 7.14 28.67
C ASN A 740 11.29 7.66 27.21
N THR A 741 10.13 7.84 26.62
CA THR A 741 9.99 8.39 25.27
C THR A 741 8.89 9.43 25.23
N ARG A 742 9.01 10.35 24.27
CA ARG A 742 7.95 11.33 23.99
C ARG A 742 7.87 11.53 22.49
N LYS A 743 6.66 11.59 21.95
CA LYS A 743 6.47 11.72 20.50
C LYS A 743 6.80 13.14 20.04
N LEU A 744 7.21 13.26 18.79
CA LEU A 744 7.30 14.55 18.11
C LEU A 744 5.96 14.78 17.41
N LEU A 745 5.28 15.85 17.78
CA LEU A 745 3.98 16.20 17.21
C LEU A 745 4.16 16.88 15.85
N LYS A 746 3.08 16.89 15.06
CA LYS A 746 3.11 17.49 13.72
C LYS A 746 3.46 18.97 13.74
N ASN A 747 3.17 19.68 14.84
CA ASN A 747 3.50 21.09 14.95
C ASN A 747 4.97 21.34 15.34
N GLY A 748 5.78 20.29 15.42
CA GLY A 748 7.20 20.41 15.75
C GLY A 748 7.50 20.43 17.23
N GLU A 749 6.51 20.24 18.09
CA GLU A 749 6.69 20.23 19.54
C GLU A 749 6.76 18.79 20.07
N ALA A 750 7.43 18.63 21.20
CA ALA A 750 7.42 17.34 21.89
C ALA A 750 6.04 17.13 22.56
N ALA A 751 5.54 15.90 22.46
CA ALA A 751 4.29 15.57 23.13
C ALA A 751 4.45 15.76 24.65
N PRO A 752 3.37 16.13 25.37
CA PRO A 752 3.46 16.21 26.83
C PRO A 752 3.88 14.86 27.42
N PRO A 753 4.49 14.87 28.62
CA PRO A 753 4.85 13.63 29.26
C PRO A 753 3.63 12.74 29.47
N LYS A 754 3.85 11.42 29.38
CA LYS A 754 2.78 10.46 29.66
C LYS A 754 2.47 10.48 31.16
N MET A 755 1.20 10.26 31.48
CA MET A 755 0.76 10.16 32.87
C MET A 755 1.47 9.00 33.56
N ASP A 756 1.92 9.23 34.79
CA ASP A 756 2.49 8.16 35.59
C ASP A 756 1.41 7.13 35.95
N ALA A 757 1.80 5.89 36.08
CA ALA A 757 0.88 4.83 36.45
C ALA A 757 0.33 5.08 37.86
N ILE A 758 -0.97 4.89 38.05
CA ILE A 758 -1.65 5.13 39.32
C ILE A 758 -2.08 3.77 39.89
N ARG A 759 -1.54 3.39 41.04
CA ARG A 759 -1.94 2.17 41.71
C ARG A 759 -3.35 2.33 42.29
N MET A 760 -4.16 1.31 42.07
CA MET A 760 -5.55 1.31 42.56
C MET A 760 -5.79 0.08 43.44
N PRO A 761 -5.32 0.12 44.71
CA PRO A 761 -5.43 -1.03 45.62
C PRO A 761 -6.87 -1.50 45.86
N GLU A 762 -7.84 -0.57 45.68
CA GLU A 762 -9.24 -0.92 45.88
C GLU A 762 -9.82 -1.77 44.73
N LEU A 763 -9.11 -1.85 43.58
CA LEU A 763 -9.58 -2.62 42.45
C LEU A 763 -8.78 -3.94 42.36
N LYS A 764 -9.45 -5.03 42.71
CA LYS A 764 -8.83 -6.35 42.70
C LYS A 764 -8.98 -7.02 41.34
N CYS A 765 -7.95 -7.74 40.92
CA CYS A 765 -8.01 -8.59 39.73
C CYS A 765 -8.91 -9.79 40.01
N GLU A 766 -9.54 -10.29 38.95
CA GLU A 766 -10.52 -11.38 39.07
C GLU A 766 -9.89 -12.77 39.13
N LYS A 767 -8.79 -12.94 38.38
CA LYS A 767 -8.22 -14.29 38.17
C LYS A 767 -7.04 -14.64 39.09
N VAL A 768 -6.34 -13.60 39.56
CA VAL A 768 -5.12 -13.79 40.37
C VAL A 768 -5.16 -12.78 41.50
N ASP A 769 -4.53 -13.08 42.62
CA ASP A 769 -4.43 -12.16 43.75
C ASP A 769 -3.48 -10.99 43.37
N ASP A 770 -4.04 -9.94 42.90
CA ASP A 770 -3.32 -8.77 42.35
C ASP A 770 -4.27 -7.58 42.34
N ILE A 771 -3.72 -6.40 42.14
CA ILE A 771 -4.52 -5.18 41.99
C ILE A 771 -4.30 -4.58 40.62
N TYR A 772 -5.21 -3.69 40.21
CA TYR A 772 -5.06 -2.96 38.98
C TYR A 772 -4.26 -1.68 39.17
N VAL A 773 -3.59 -1.28 38.12
CA VAL A 773 -2.85 -0.02 37.99
C VAL A 773 -3.44 0.69 36.80
N LEU A 774 -3.80 1.97 36.95
CA LEU A 774 -4.32 2.78 35.84
C LEU A 774 -3.14 3.30 35.03
N ARG A 775 -3.15 3.00 33.75
CA ARG A 775 -2.09 3.41 32.82
C ARG A 775 -2.64 4.22 31.66
N ASP A 776 -1.78 5.01 31.05
CA ASP A 776 -2.11 5.86 29.90
C ASP A 776 -1.46 5.23 28.66
N GLY A 777 -2.27 4.69 27.79
CA GLY A 777 -1.79 4.01 26.60
C GLY A 777 -2.12 4.75 25.31
N ALA A 778 -1.75 4.16 24.19
CA ALA A 778 -2.01 4.72 22.88
C ALA A 778 -3.50 4.86 22.58
N SER A 779 -4.32 4.02 23.19
CA SER A 779 -5.78 4.07 23.07
C SER A 779 -6.42 4.57 24.35
N GLY A 780 -5.79 5.55 25.01
CA GLY A 780 -6.34 6.16 26.21
C GLY A 780 -6.02 5.38 27.49
N MET A 781 -6.73 5.72 28.55
CA MET A 781 -6.49 5.09 29.84
C MET A 781 -7.03 3.66 29.90
N PHE A 782 -6.31 2.78 30.58
CA PHE A 782 -6.73 1.40 30.80
C PHE A 782 -6.20 0.91 32.13
N LEU A 783 -6.83 -0.13 32.64
CA LEU A 783 -6.39 -0.80 33.87
C LEU A 783 -5.61 -2.06 33.49
N ALA A 784 -4.43 -2.19 34.05
CA ALA A 784 -3.60 -3.39 33.87
C ALA A 784 -3.18 -3.92 35.25
N ALA A 785 -3.02 -5.23 35.33
CA ALA A 785 -2.58 -5.85 36.60
C ALA A 785 -1.21 -5.32 37.02
N SER A 786 -1.00 -5.14 38.31
CA SER A 786 0.26 -4.60 38.82
C SER A 786 1.45 -5.53 38.51
N GLN A 787 1.20 -6.84 38.39
CA GLN A 787 2.24 -7.82 38.09
C GLN A 787 2.40 -8.09 36.58
N PHE A 788 1.85 -7.23 35.73
CA PHE A 788 2.04 -7.36 34.28
C PHE A 788 3.54 -7.39 33.97
N PRO A 789 4.05 -8.25 33.12
CA PRO A 789 3.34 -9.20 32.26
C PRO A 789 3.06 -10.61 32.85
N LYS A 790 3.42 -10.87 34.06
CA LYS A 790 3.11 -12.18 34.69
C LYS A 790 1.62 -12.38 34.75
N ASN A 791 0.88 -11.38 35.21
CA ASN A 791 -0.58 -11.34 35.17
C ASN A 791 -0.97 -10.39 34.06
N ARG A 792 -1.68 -10.89 33.06
CA ARG A 792 -2.02 -10.11 31.90
C ARG A 792 -3.45 -9.58 31.90
N GLU A 793 -4.12 -9.58 33.05
CA GLU A 793 -5.47 -9.02 33.12
C GLU A 793 -5.45 -7.52 32.80
N THR A 794 -6.34 -7.12 31.89
CA THR A 794 -6.55 -5.71 31.54
C THR A 794 -8.04 -5.49 31.35
N ARG A 795 -8.48 -4.26 31.60
CA ARG A 795 -9.85 -3.85 31.26
C ARG A 795 -9.96 -2.34 31.19
N ALA A 796 -11.06 -1.88 30.65
CA ALA A 796 -11.36 -0.45 30.62
C ALA A 796 -11.79 0.02 32.03
N PRO A 797 -11.40 1.21 32.44
CA PRO A 797 -11.85 1.74 33.71
C PRO A 797 -13.29 2.24 33.66
N LEU A 798 -13.96 2.20 34.82
CA LEU A 798 -15.27 2.85 34.98
C LEU A 798 -15.07 4.30 35.44
N VAL A 799 -16.01 5.16 35.11
CA VAL A 799 -15.93 6.55 35.55
C VAL A 799 -15.84 6.62 37.07
N SER A 800 -16.65 5.83 37.77
CA SER A 800 -16.66 5.83 39.25
C SER A 800 -15.32 5.38 39.84
N GLU A 801 -14.52 4.65 39.07
CA GLU A 801 -13.23 4.14 39.58
C GLU A 801 -12.13 5.17 39.54
N ILE A 802 -12.20 6.12 38.58
CA ILE A 802 -11.15 7.12 38.45
C ILE A 802 -11.40 8.36 39.33
N ILE A 803 -12.64 8.63 39.73
CA ILE A 803 -13.00 9.82 40.49
C ILE A 803 -12.21 9.91 41.81
N PRO A 804 -12.07 8.86 42.61
CA PRO A 804 -11.28 8.96 43.83
C PRO A 804 -9.81 9.28 43.62
N HIS A 805 -9.31 9.09 42.41
CA HIS A 805 -7.91 9.33 42.05
C HIS A 805 -7.73 10.60 41.21
N LYS A 806 -8.73 11.49 41.17
CA LYS A 806 -8.69 12.69 40.35
C LYS A 806 -7.42 13.51 40.58
N ALA A 807 -6.99 13.62 41.83
CA ALA A 807 -5.80 14.41 42.15
C ALA A 807 -4.52 13.83 41.57
N GLU A 808 -4.49 12.51 41.33
CA GLU A 808 -3.34 11.82 40.73
C GLU A 808 -3.38 11.80 39.21
N LEU A 809 -4.57 12.03 38.62
CA LEU A 809 -4.73 12.03 37.17
C LEU A 809 -4.06 13.24 36.54
N ASP A 810 -3.50 13.02 35.34
CA ASP A 810 -3.06 14.13 34.49
C ASP A 810 -4.24 15.08 34.26
N PRO A 811 -4.06 16.39 34.40
CA PRO A 811 -5.17 17.33 34.16
C PRO A 811 -5.87 17.15 32.82
N LYS A 812 -5.20 16.59 31.82
CA LYS A 812 -5.84 16.36 30.51
C LYS A 812 -6.98 15.34 30.60
N TYR A 813 -7.05 14.55 31.66
CA TYR A 813 -8.09 13.54 31.87
C TYR A 813 -9.11 13.94 32.93
N HIS A 814 -8.98 15.13 33.57
CA HIS A 814 -9.92 15.55 34.61
C HIS A 814 -11.36 15.60 34.09
N TYR A 815 -11.54 15.89 32.80
CA TYR A 815 -12.88 15.97 32.22
C TYR A 815 -13.64 14.65 32.32
N LEU A 816 -12.92 13.52 32.37
CA LEU A 816 -13.56 12.20 32.49
C LEU A 816 -14.18 11.99 33.87
N CYS A 817 -13.71 12.70 34.89
CA CYS A 817 -14.30 12.59 36.21
C CYS A 817 -15.67 13.27 36.29
N ASP A 818 -15.99 14.14 35.36
CA ASP A 818 -17.29 14.84 35.29
C ASP A 818 -18.26 14.09 34.36
N ALA A 819 -17.88 12.98 33.78
CA ALA A 819 -18.74 12.20 32.90
C ALA A 819 -19.89 11.56 33.67
N PRO A 820 -21.01 11.29 33.02
CA PRO A 820 -22.09 10.53 33.70
C PRO A 820 -21.53 9.17 34.18
N GLN A 821 -21.84 8.84 35.43
CA GLN A 821 -21.33 7.62 36.05
C GLN A 821 -22.16 6.38 35.76
N LYS A 822 -23.42 6.59 35.40
CA LYS A 822 -24.34 5.48 35.12
C LYS A 822 -25.30 5.85 34.01
N ASP A 823 -25.83 4.83 33.31
CA ASP A 823 -26.91 5.05 32.36
C ASP A 823 -28.25 5.12 33.13
N PRO A 824 -29.36 5.44 32.45
CA PRO A 824 -30.65 5.53 33.16
C PRO A 824 -31.12 4.23 33.83
N ASP A 825 -30.56 3.10 33.43
CA ASP A 825 -30.91 1.81 34.05
C ASP A 825 -29.96 1.43 35.18
N GLY A 826 -29.05 2.35 35.54
CA GLY A 826 -28.11 2.10 36.63
C GLY A 826 -26.86 1.36 36.27
N ARG A 827 -26.63 1.05 34.97
CA ARG A 827 -25.40 0.38 34.56
C ARG A 827 -24.23 1.34 34.59
N PRO A 828 -23.06 0.91 35.09
CA PRO A 828 -21.91 1.80 35.18
C PRO A 828 -21.41 2.24 33.80
N ALA A 829 -20.90 3.47 33.72
CA ALA A 829 -20.30 4.00 32.51
C ALA A 829 -18.85 3.55 32.41
N VAL A 830 -18.51 2.96 31.26
CA VAL A 830 -17.17 2.45 30.95
C VAL A 830 -16.46 3.48 30.07
N ILE A 831 -15.19 3.77 30.37
CA ILE A 831 -14.41 4.74 29.59
C ILE A 831 -13.79 3.99 28.42
N ARG A 832 -14.10 4.46 27.19
CA ARG A 832 -13.59 3.89 25.95
C ARG A 832 -12.88 4.95 25.12
N PHE A 833 -12.19 4.53 24.06
CA PHE A 833 -11.44 5.40 23.18
C PHE A 833 -11.96 5.29 21.76
N SER A 834 -12.24 6.44 21.14
CA SER A 834 -12.69 6.48 19.74
C SER A 834 -11.49 6.66 18.83
N ARG A 835 -11.24 5.68 17.97
CA ARG A 835 -10.15 5.77 16.98
C ARG A 835 -10.44 6.84 15.93
N LYS A 836 -11.71 7.14 15.72
CA LYS A 836 -12.12 8.14 14.74
C LYS A 836 -11.84 9.56 15.22
N THR A 837 -12.23 9.88 16.44
CA THR A 837 -12.04 11.24 16.99
C THR A 837 -10.77 11.40 17.80
N LYS A 838 -10.10 10.28 18.14
CA LYS A 838 -8.92 10.25 19.01
C LYS A 838 -9.21 10.77 20.41
N GLU A 839 -10.45 10.65 20.85
CA GLU A 839 -10.88 11.12 22.17
C GLU A 839 -11.51 9.98 22.96
N GLN A 840 -11.52 10.16 24.28
CA GLN A 840 -12.18 9.20 25.16
C GLN A 840 -13.63 9.60 25.38
N TYR A 841 -14.49 8.62 25.48
CA TYR A 841 -15.92 8.80 25.72
C TYR A 841 -16.38 7.70 26.66
N VAL A 842 -17.63 7.75 27.09
CA VAL A 842 -18.15 6.74 28.01
C VAL A 842 -19.38 6.07 27.41
N GLN A 843 -19.61 4.82 27.77
CA GLN A 843 -20.80 4.07 27.36
C GLN A 843 -21.14 3.02 28.40
N SER A 844 -22.40 2.59 28.45
CA SER A 844 -22.77 1.43 29.26
C SER A 844 -22.69 0.17 28.42
N GLU A 845 -22.41 -0.96 29.06
CA GLU A 845 -22.19 -2.22 28.38
C GLU A 845 -22.89 -3.36 29.13
N VAL A 846 -23.34 -4.36 28.39
CA VAL A 846 -23.88 -5.61 28.95
C VAL A 846 -23.08 -6.75 28.29
N ASP A 847 -22.43 -7.55 29.14
CA ASP A 847 -21.56 -8.63 28.65
C ASP A 847 -20.52 -8.15 27.66
N GLY A 848 -19.95 -6.98 27.93
CA GLY A 848 -18.91 -6.39 27.07
C GLY A 848 -19.39 -5.74 25.81
N LYS A 849 -20.70 -5.69 25.56
CA LYS A 849 -21.26 -5.10 24.35
C LYS A 849 -21.98 -3.78 24.67
N PRO A 850 -21.84 -2.77 23.82
CA PRO A 850 -22.53 -1.50 24.06
C PRO A 850 -24.04 -1.67 24.12
N THR A 851 -24.68 -0.92 25.03
CA THR A 851 -26.14 -0.91 25.11
C THR A 851 -26.77 0.06 24.13
N GLY A 852 -26.01 1.01 23.60
CA GLY A 852 -26.51 2.11 22.79
C GLY A 852 -26.55 3.42 23.54
N TRP A 853 -26.28 3.42 24.85
CA TRP A 853 -26.16 4.63 25.65
C TRP A 853 -24.69 5.06 25.68
N ARG A 854 -24.41 6.28 25.27
CA ARG A 854 -23.05 6.85 25.23
C ARG A 854 -23.08 8.31 25.61
N ALA A 855 -21.94 8.82 26.05
CA ALA A 855 -21.79 10.25 26.30
C ALA A 855 -20.43 10.71 25.78
N PHE A 856 -20.42 11.86 25.16
CA PHE A 856 -19.22 12.46 24.56
C PHE A 856 -18.97 13.83 25.16
N TYR A 857 -17.71 14.19 25.34
CA TYR A 857 -17.32 15.50 25.83
C TYR A 857 -17.13 16.45 24.65
N ASP A 858 -17.89 17.54 24.63
CA ASP A 858 -17.85 18.48 23.52
C ASP A 858 -18.15 19.89 24.05
N GLY A 859 -17.25 20.84 23.75
CA GLY A 859 -17.43 22.23 24.14
C GLY A 859 -17.50 22.45 25.63
N GLY A 860 -16.78 21.65 26.41
CA GLY A 860 -16.76 21.79 27.86
C GLY A 860 -17.90 21.09 28.58
N LYS A 861 -18.76 20.40 27.87
CA LYS A 861 -19.91 19.72 28.44
C LYS A 861 -20.03 18.30 27.95
N TRP A 862 -20.61 17.41 28.79
CA TRP A 862 -20.89 16.03 28.40
C TRP A 862 -22.28 15.98 27.75
N LYS A 863 -22.33 15.38 26.58
CA LYS A 863 -23.56 15.21 25.80
C LYS A 863 -23.92 13.74 25.68
N VAL A 864 -25.13 13.38 26.07
CA VAL A 864 -25.59 11.99 26.06
C VAL A 864 -26.29 11.67 24.75
N GLU A 865 -25.94 10.53 24.16
CA GLU A 865 -26.67 9.90 23.07
C GLU A 865 -27.27 8.59 23.59
N ASP A 866 -28.58 8.46 23.51
CA ASP A 866 -29.24 7.25 24.00
C ASP A 866 -30.01 6.61 22.86
N LYS A 867 -29.44 5.54 22.33
CA LYS A 867 -30.05 4.77 21.23
C LYS A 867 -30.41 3.35 21.69
N ARG A 868 -30.69 3.16 22.94
CA ARG A 868 -31.12 1.85 23.49
C ARG A 868 -32.40 1.36 22.89
#